data_7b8be6a46a9c1cb890e1e31b2d9e568c
#
_entry.id   7b8be6a46a9c1cb890e1e31b2d9e568c
#
_cell.length_a   1.000
_cell.length_b   1.000
_cell.length_c   1.000
_cell.angle_alpha   90.00
_cell.angle_beta   90.00
_cell.angle_gamma   90.00
#
_symmetry.space_group_name_H-M   'P 1'
#
loop_
_entity.id
_entity.type
_entity.pdbx_description
1 polymer ?
#
loop_
_entity_poly.entity_id
_entity_poly.type
_entity_poly.pdbx_seq_one_letter_code
_entity_poly.pdbx_strand_id
1 'polypeptide(L)'
;MTALFINDEEVTVTPGTSILEACRQHGAEVPYFCYHPELSVAANCRMCLVEVEGWPKPAASCCTPVAEGMKVRTQSEGLEKDRQMMMEYLLIHHPLDCPVCDQGGACKLQDYTVEHGASQGRYTEMKRAVVDHDLGPFISTCMTRCIHCTRCVRFADEVAGTGDMGVLDRGDHMRIEGIVDDCLSSELSGSLGDICPVGALLDKPSHDVSRPWEVTRHKSTCTQCPQGCDITIESRGDEVIRIRPDREGVEPWICDRGRYVYDAFRSDERIVEPKIREGDALNSVSWDDAIGRAVELLKGKRVGILFSPFWSVEGLTAIRLLQDSSFKDAKVAFDLHRRDMRQFAFEEGLAMTTQQIEDVDQVVVLGSDLRQRLPVLMQRLRKRINSGKPVSRIGAMNYRTNTHPTHDALIRPRDWPAVIARAMDQVTEMGKLAAGMDEWRGAVKERHEAGKLLADALMADSCALLVGEEIRSHADAASLIYGLDLLMRACGHAEEGSDGRNLIPEGMNAQLLSSVFGDIRTSAGELFNAAANGELDAMILVGSDPLGDGLFPAEAKQAMGKLPTVQIGAIAGEISQFADVQLPAAAYSEVEGSFINMEGRVRIAGQPLSSIGSERPLWKVMMRLVQAMGGEVPAINLDELRSHVARLAPQLDGVWDAEGEIVIGTARNKGAVFLPSKAKKQGKLDVVSRYSLYREGAWARASELLTDAGRRHALDDVIAHPDTLAAGEHTIRSSAGEKKFNVGNRTNVAPGVLFVAKRGVAGDISSELTVDVDGGAV
;
A
#
# COMPACT_ATOMS: atom_id res chain seq x y z
N MET A 1 -2.13 -36.12 -7.09
CA MET A 1 -1.18 -35.75 -8.15
C MET A 1 -1.61 -36.51 -9.42
N THR A 2 -1.51 -35.91 -10.59
CA THR A 2 -1.85 -36.50 -11.90
C THR A 2 -0.57 -36.65 -12.70
N ALA A 3 -0.26 -37.87 -13.18
CA ALA A 3 0.92 -38.12 -13.99
C ALA A 3 0.55 -38.05 -15.49
N LEU A 4 1.40 -37.35 -16.26
CA LEU A 4 1.24 -37.22 -17.71
C LEU A 4 2.63 -37.17 -18.38
N PHE A 5 2.65 -37.24 -19.71
CA PHE A 5 3.88 -37.12 -20.48
C PHE A 5 3.86 -35.83 -21.30
N ILE A 6 4.92 -35.03 -21.18
CA ILE A 6 5.15 -33.82 -21.98
C ILE A 6 6.43 -34.03 -22.79
N ASN A 7 6.31 -34.07 -24.13
CA ASN A 7 7.45 -34.35 -25.02
C ASN A 7 8.23 -35.62 -24.63
N ASP A 8 7.48 -36.68 -24.30
CA ASP A 8 7.95 -38.00 -23.85
C ASP A 8 8.59 -38.03 -22.44
N GLU A 9 8.65 -36.92 -21.69
CA GLU A 9 9.06 -36.86 -20.29
C GLU A 9 7.86 -37.01 -19.34
N GLU A 10 7.94 -37.89 -18.35
CA GLU A 10 6.90 -38.10 -17.35
C GLU A 10 6.95 -36.99 -16.34
N VAL A 11 5.84 -36.28 -16.13
CA VAL A 11 5.69 -35.16 -15.20
C VAL A 11 4.47 -35.38 -14.32
N THR A 12 4.52 -34.84 -13.09
CA THR A 12 3.43 -34.99 -12.12
C THR A 12 2.98 -33.62 -11.65
N VAL A 13 1.68 -33.32 -11.76
CA VAL A 13 1.09 -32.04 -11.39
C VAL A 13 -0.16 -32.22 -10.53
N THR A 14 -0.66 -31.15 -9.96
CA THR A 14 -1.91 -31.12 -9.19
C THR A 14 -3.10 -31.42 -10.11
N PRO A 15 -4.10 -32.25 -9.69
CA PRO A 15 -5.32 -32.45 -10.46
C PRO A 15 -6.01 -31.13 -10.80
N GLY A 16 -6.50 -31.01 -12.05
CA GLY A 16 -7.15 -29.80 -12.54
C GLY A 16 -6.22 -28.74 -13.15
N THR A 17 -4.89 -28.91 -13.04
CA THR A 17 -3.92 -28.07 -13.74
C THR A 17 -4.15 -28.11 -15.25
N SER A 18 -4.07 -26.96 -15.94
CA SER A 18 -4.14 -26.92 -17.40
C SER A 18 -2.85 -27.48 -18.03
N ILE A 19 -2.94 -28.01 -19.26
CA ILE A 19 -1.76 -28.48 -19.99
C ILE A 19 -0.71 -27.35 -20.12
N LEU A 20 -1.12 -26.10 -20.39
CA LEU A 20 -0.21 -24.96 -20.48
C LEU A 20 0.56 -24.73 -19.19
N GLU A 21 -0.13 -24.80 -18.06
CA GLU A 21 0.50 -24.60 -16.76
C GLU A 21 1.43 -25.75 -16.37
N ALA A 22 1.04 -26.99 -16.71
CA ALA A 22 1.91 -28.16 -16.56
C ALA A 22 3.20 -27.99 -17.40
N CYS A 23 3.08 -27.54 -18.66
CA CYS A 23 4.23 -27.26 -19.52
C CYS A 23 5.15 -26.18 -18.89
N ARG A 24 4.56 -25.08 -18.38
CA ARG A 24 5.33 -24.00 -17.74
C ARG A 24 6.09 -24.46 -16.50
N GLN A 25 5.46 -25.27 -15.63
CA GLN A 25 6.08 -25.81 -14.42
C GLN A 25 7.29 -26.72 -14.74
N HIS A 26 7.27 -27.36 -15.89
CA HIS A 26 8.32 -28.30 -16.32
C HIS A 26 9.23 -27.75 -17.45
N GLY A 27 9.17 -26.45 -17.72
CA GLY A 27 10.08 -25.78 -18.64
C GLY A 27 9.81 -26.06 -20.12
N ALA A 28 8.67 -26.69 -20.47
CA ALA A 28 8.28 -26.89 -21.86
C ALA A 28 7.61 -25.65 -22.43
N GLU A 29 8.18 -25.04 -23.45
CA GLU A 29 7.67 -23.81 -24.04
C GLU A 29 6.45 -24.07 -24.91
N VAL A 30 5.39 -23.28 -24.68
CA VAL A 30 4.18 -23.20 -25.48
C VAL A 30 3.82 -21.71 -25.64
N PRO A 31 3.74 -21.18 -26.89
CA PRO A 31 3.44 -19.76 -27.09
C PRO A 31 2.00 -19.42 -26.72
N TYR A 32 1.77 -18.20 -26.16
CA TYR A 32 0.42 -17.72 -25.82
C TYR A 32 0.35 -16.20 -25.73
N PHE A 33 -0.84 -15.63 -25.98
CA PHE A 33 -1.11 -14.19 -25.79
C PHE A 33 -2.23 -13.94 -24.78
N CYS A 34 -3.38 -14.59 -24.91
CA CYS A 34 -4.54 -14.27 -24.06
C CYS A 34 -4.42 -14.79 -22.63
N TYR A 35 -3.67 -15.87 -22.40
CA TYR A 35 -3.49 -16.46 -21.07
C TYR A 35 -2.64 -15.53 -20.17
N HIS A 36 -3.05 -15.44 -18.91
CA HIS A 36 -2.29 -14.84 -17.82
C HIS A 36 -2.57 -15.63 -16.54
N PRO A 37 -1.55 -15.94 -15.70
CA PRO A 37 -1.74 -16.79 -14.50
C PRO A 37 -2.81 -16.26 -13.55
N GLU A 38 -2.88 -14.93 -13.39
CA GLU A 38 -3.77 -14.25 -12.45
C GLU A 38 -5.12 -13.84 -13.06
N LEU A 39 -5.44 -14.25 -14.28
CA LEU A 39 -6.70 -13.92 -14.95
C LEU A 39 -7.42 -15.19 -15.41
N SER A 40 -8.74 -15.13 -15.49
CA SER A 40 -9.55 -16.20 -16.07
C SER A 40 -9.10 -16.55 -17.48
N VAL A 41 -9.36 -17.77 -17.93
CA VAL A 41 -8.89 -18.26 -19.23
C VAL A 41 -9.84 -17.83 -20.34
N ALA A 42 -9.38 -16.97 -21.25
CA ALA A 42 -10.16 -16.52 -22.42
C ALA A 42 -10.15 -17.52 -23.59
N ALA A 43 -9.08 -18.28 -23.77
CA ALA A 43 -8.89 -19.28 -24.83
C ALA A 43 -9.14 -18.76 -26.28
N ASN A 44 -8.94 -17.47 -26.55
CA ASN A 44 -9.31 -16.81 -27.80
C ASN A 44 -8.17 -16.67 -28.83
N CYS A 45 -6.90 -16.52 -28.39
CA CYS A 45 -5.78 -16.28 -29.32
C CYS A 45 -5.31 -17.53 -30.09
N ARG A 46 -5.59 -18.71 -29.59
CA ARG A 46 -5.24 -20.01 -30.20
C ARG A 46 -3.74 -20.26 -30.49
N MET A 47 -2.85 -19.46 -29.94
CA MET A 47 -1.40 -19.72 -30.07
C MET A 47 -0.93 -20.91 -29.25
N CYS A 48 -1.63 -21.27 -28.17
CA CYS A 48 -1.26 -22.32 -27.22
C CYS A 48 -1.67 -23.72 -27.65
N LEU A 49 -1.81 -24.00 -28.97
CA LEU A 49 -2.17 -25.31 -29.46
C LEU A 49 -1.06 -26.32 -29.17
N VAL A 50 -1.46 -27.54 -28.74
CA VAL A 50 -0.63 -28.71 -28.50
C VAL A 50 -1.32 -29.97 -29.06
N GLU A 51 -0.55 -30.99 -29.45
CA GLU A 51 -1.10 -32.29 -29.81
C GLU A 51 -1.23 -33.18 -28.57
N VAL A 52 -2.36 -33.86 -28.48
CA VAL A 52 -2.61 -34.89 -27.46
C VAL A 52 -2.78 -36.22 -28.16
N GLU A 53 -2.03 -37.23 -27.75
CA GLU A 53 -2.09 -38.56 -28.38
C GLU A 53 -3.52 -39.12 -28.36
N GLY A 54 -3.98 -39.58 -29.50
CA GLY A 54 -5.35 -40.09 -29.68
C GLY A 54 -6.43 -39.03 -29.95
N TRP A 55 -6.09 -37.75 -29.94
CA TRP A 55 -7.04 -36.69 -30.25
C TRP A 55 -7.00 -36.31 -31.74
N PRO A 56 -8.17 -36.11 -32.38
CA PRO A 56 -8.23 -35.83 -33.82
C PRO A 56 -7.80 -34.42 -34.22
N LYS A 57 -7.68 -33.51 -33.26
CA LYS A 57 -7.33 -32.10 -33.48
C LYS A 57 -6.46 -31.56 -32.34
N PRO A 58 -5.57 -30.58 -32.58
CA PRO A 58 -4.82 -29.92 -31.54
C PRO A 58 -5.72 -29.30 -30.47
N ALA A 59 -5.29 -29.36 -29.23
CA ALA A 59 -5.98 -28.85 -28.06
C ALA A 59 -5.44 -27.45 -27.70
N ALA A 60 -6.31 -26.58 -27.21
CA ALA A 60 -5.90 -25.31 -26.61
C ALA A 60 -5.40 -25.58 -25.18
N SER A 61 -4.09 -25.65 -25.00
CA SER A 61 -3.47 -26.07 -23.73
C SER A 61 -3.86 -25.22 -22.53
N CYS A 62 -4.16 -23.93 -22.73
CA CYS A 62 -4.52 -22.99 -21.64
C CYS A 62 -5.87 -23.31 -20.97
N CYS A 63 -6.80 -24.00 -21.65
CA CYS A 63 -8.13 -24.34 -21.14
C CYS A 63 -8.39 -25.86 -21.05
N THR A 64 -7.44 -26.69 -21.41
CA THR A 64 -7.56 -28.14 -21.36
C THR A 64 -6.90 -28.66 -20.08
N PRO A 65 -7.66 -29.25 -19.13
CA PRO A 65 -7.08 -29.83 -17.93
C PRO A 65 -6.28 -31.09 -18.25
N VAL A 66 -5.27 -31.39 -17.46
CA VAL A 66 -4.48 -32.62 -17.57
C VAL A 66 -5.32 -33.85 -17.15
N ALA A 67 -5.01 -35.01 -17.74
CA ALA A 67 -5.59 -36.29 -17.36
C ALA A 67 -4.48 -37.33 -17.16
N GLU A 68 -4.77 -38.36 -16.36
CA GLU A 68 -3.82 -39.43 -16.05
C GLU A 68 -3.37 -40.15 -17.30
N GLY A 69 -2.07 -40.32 -17.47
CA GLY A 69 -1.44 -40.96 -18.62
C GLY A 69 -1.52 -40.16 -19.92
N MET A 70 -2.00 -38.94 -19.91
CA MET A 70 -2.09 -38.10 -21.11
C MET A 70 -0.68 -37.85 -21.68
N LYS A 71 -0.56 -37.96 -23.01
CA LYS A 71 0.69 -37.67 -23.71
C LYS A 71 0.52 -36.44 -24.57
N VAL A 72 1.31 -35.42 -24.27
CA VAL A 72 1.27 -34.10 -24.89
C VAL A 72 2.55 -33.87 -25.69
N ARG A 73 2.41 -33.39 -26.92
CA ARG A 73 3.51 -32.87 -27.72
C ARG A 73 3.35 -31.37 -27.90
N THR A 74 4.38 -30.63 -27.57
CA THR A 74 4.40 -29.17 -27.71
C THR A 74 4.98 -28.71 -29.05
N GLN A 75 5.63 -29.59 -29.79
CA GLN A 75 6.26 -29.32 -31.09
C GLN A 75 5.95 -30.42 -32.08
N SER A 76 5.51 -30.06 -33.28
CA SER A 76 5.35 -30.92 -34.46
C SER A 76 5.24 -30.06 -35.71
N GLU A 77 5.45 -30.62 -36.89
CA GLU A 77 5.26 -29.91 -38.17
C GLU A 77 3.82 -29.39 -38.33
N GLY A 78 2.83 -30.14 -37.80
CA GLY A 78 1.42 -29.71 -37.78
C GLY A 78 1.18 -28.49 -36.95
N LEU A 79 1.69 -28.51 -35.68
CA LEU A 79 1.57 -27.38 -34.75
C LEU A 79 2.28 -26.12 -35.27
N GLU A 80 3.42 -26.29 -35.94
CA GLU A 80 4.14 -25.14 -36.50
C GLU A 80 3.34 -24.46 -37.61
N LYS A 81 2.67 -25.22 -38.48
CA LYS A 81 1.76 -24.69 -39.49
C LYS A 81 0.55 -24.00 -38.87
N ASP A 82 -0.01 -24.57 -37.79
CA ASP A 82 -1.13 -23.98 -37.08
C ASP A 82 -0.72 -22.64 -36.40
N ARG A 83 0.43 -22.60 -35.75
CA ARG A 83 0.97 -21.37 -35.13
C ARG A 83 1.25 -20.30 -36.18
N GLN A 84 1.83 -20.66 -37.31
CA GLN A 84 2.07 -19.76 -38.43
C GLN A 84 0.77 -19.12 -38.94
N MET A 85 -0.31 -19.91 -39.09
CA MET A 85 -1.62 -19.36 -39.45
C MET A 85 -2.17 -18.42 -38.38
N MET A 86 -2.06 -18.79 -37.09
CA MET A 86 -2.52 -17.94 -36.00
C MET A 86 -1.74 -16.60 -35.95
N MET A 87 -0.45 -16.66 -36.18
CA MET A 87 0.37 -15.42 -36.28
C MET A 87 -0.09 -14.53 -37.46
N GLU A 88 -0.37 -15.12 -38.60
CA GLU A 88 -0.88 -14.39 -39.77
C GLU A 88 -2.22 -13.70 -39.45
N TYR A 89 -3.16 -14.37 -38.76
CA TYR A 89 -4.42 -13.76 -38.32
C TYR A 89 -4.20 -12.60 -37.35
N LEU A 90 -3.30 -12.72 -36.38
CA LEU A 90 -3.02 -11.68 -35.43
C LEU A 90 -2.36 -10.45 -36.08
N LEU A 91 -1.63 -10.65 -37.18
CA LEU A 91 -0.92 -9.60 -37.91
C LEU A 91 -1.73 -8.91 -39.01
N ILE A 92 -2.93 -9.41 -39.36
CA ILE A 92 -3.77 -8.87 -40.46
C ILE A 92 -3.91 -7.35 -40.31
N HIS A 93 -4.37 -6.86 -39.17
CA HIS A 93 -4.57 -5.45 -38.90
C HIS A 93 -3.46 -4.81 -38.04
N HIS A 94 -2.48 -5.58 -37.58
CA HIS A 94 -1.40 -5.04 -36.77
C HIS A 94 -0.50 -4.12 -37.62
N PRO A 95 -0.27 -2.83 -37.21
CA PRO A 95 0.51 -1.88 -37.98
C PRO A 95 1.99 -2.24 -38.00
N LEU A 96 2.74 -1.71 -38.96
CA LEU A 96 4.21 -1.89 -39.08
C LEU A 96 4.96 -0.86 -38.24
N ASP A 97 4.58 -0.71 -36.99
CA ASP A 97 5.04 0.35 -36.07
C ASP A 97 6.23 -0.07 -35.20
N CYS A 98 6.79 -1.27 -35.33
CA CYS A 98 7.85 -1.76 -34.43
C CYS A 98 9.00 -0.74 -34.21
N PRO A 99 9.48 0.00 -35.23
CA PRO A 99 10.54 0.99 -35.03
C PRO A 99 10.14 2.17 -34.14
N VAL A 100 8.85 2.51 -34.07
CA VAL A 100 8.29 3.63 -33.28
C VAL A 100 7.39 3.17 -32.13
N CYS A 101 7.34 1.87 -31.87
CA CYS A 101 6.53 1.28 -30.80
C CYS A 101 7.41 1.03 -29.57
N ASP A 102 7.06 1.58 -28.41
CA ASP A 102 7.82 1.41 -27.18
C ASP A 102 7.89 -0.03 -26.67
N GLN A 103 6.95 -0.90 -27.07
CA GLN A 103 7.01 -2.31 -26.78
C GLN A 103 8.09 -3.03 -27.63
N GLY A 104 8.65 -2.39 -28.65
CA GLY A 104 9.70 -2.96 -29.51
C GLY A 104 10.90 -3.43 -28.70
N GLY A 105 11.31 -4.72 -28.88
CA GLY A 105 12.37 -5.35 -28.09
C GLY A 105 11.91 -6.02 -26.78
N ALA A 106 10.64 -5.83 -26.37
CA ALA A 106 10.01 -6.53 -25.25
C ALA A 106 8.57 -6.99 -25.59
N CYS A 107 8.32 -7.32 -26.86
CA CYS A 107 7.01 -7.62 -27.41
C CYS A 107 6.91 -9.10 -27.81
N LYS A 108 6.07 -9.85 -27.10
CA LYS A 108 5.82 -11.27 -27.42
C LYS A 108 5.29 -11.49 -28.84
N LEU A 109 4.53 -10.52 -29.40
CA LEU A 109 4.07 -10.63 -30.77
C LEU A 109 5.24 -10.56 -31.75
N GLN A 110 6.21 -9.69 -31.50
CA GLN A 110 7.43 -9.57 -32.30
C GLN A 110 8.26 -10.85 -32.22
N ASP A 111 8.50 -11.36 -30.99
CA ASP A 111 9.29 -12.57 -30.76
C ASP A 111 8.66 -13.78 -31.47
N TYR A 112 7.36 -14.02 -31.24
CA TYR A 112 6.65 -15.15 -31.86
C TYR A 112 6.45 -14.98 -33.39
N THR A 113 6.48 -13.74 -33.90
CA THR A 113 6.49 -13.51 -35.35
C THR A 113 7.81 -13.99 -35.97
N VAL A 114 8.93 -13.77 -35.30
CA VAL A 114 10.24 -14.25 -35.75
C VAL A 114 10.34 -15.77 -35.63
N GLU A 115 9.81 -16.34 -34.54
CA GLU A 115 9.91 -17.78 -34.25
C GLU A 115 8.95 -18.63 -35.09
N HIS A 116 7.69 -18.22 -35.20
CA HIS A 116 6.59 -19.02 -35.81
C HIS A 116 5.94 -18.38 -37.01
N GLY A 117 6.25 -17.10 -37.32
CA GLY A 117 5.60 -16.37 -38.41
C GLY A 117 6.14 -16.71 -39.79
N ALA A 118 5.40 -16.31 -40.83
CA ALA A 118 5.86 -16.40 -42.21
C ALA A 118 6.63 -15.11 -42.61
N SER A 119 7.53 -15.23 -43.61
CA SER A 119 8.26 -14.08 -44.15
C SER A 119 7.36 -13.11 -44.94
N GLN A 120 6.17 -13.54 -45.38
CA GLN A 120 5.21 -12.76 -46.11
C GLN A 120 3.78 -13.11 -45.68
N GLY A 121 2.94 -12.06 -45.54
CA GLY A 121 1.50 -12.23 -45.33
C GLY A 121 0.73 -12.30 -46.63
N ARG A 122 -0.43 -12.94 -46.61
CA ARG A 122 -1.36 -13.08 -47.78
C ARG A 122 -2.38 -11.96 -47.84
N TYR A 123 -2.49 -11.14 -46.79
CA TYR A 123 -3.45 -10.06 -46.69
C TYR A 123 -2.96 -8.85 -47.49
N THR A 124 -3.80 -8.38 -48.43
CA THR A 124 -3.46 -7.30 -49.39
C THR A 124 -4.32 -6.07 -49.24
N GLU A 125 -5.34 -6.13 -48.37
CA GLU A 125 -6.23 -4.99 -48.14
C GLU A 125 -5.63 -3.98 -47.14
N MET A 126 -6.25 -2.83 -47.04
CA MET A 126 -5.82 -1.78 -46.12
C MET A 126 -6.05 -2.22 -44.69
N LYS A 127 -5.01 -2.07 -43.83
CA LYS A 127 -5.13 -2.32 -42.39
C LYS A 127 -6.05 -1.26 -41.78
N ARG A 128 -6.89 -1.67 -40.82
CA ARG A 128 -7.78 -0.73 -40.13
C ARG A 128 -6.99 0.15 -39.16
N ALA A 129 -7.53 1.34 -38.90
CA ALA A 129 -7.12 2.22 -37.82
C ALA A 129 -8.22 2.29 -36.75
N VAL A 130 -7.82 2.38 -35.49
CA VAL A 130 -8.71 2.54 -34.34
C VAL A 130 -8.36 3.85 -33.66
N VAL A 131 -9.37 4.59 -33.22
CA VAL A 131 -9.19 5.87 -32.50
C VAL A 131 -8.66 5.57 -31.09
N ASP A 132 -7.72 6.38 -30.66
CA ASP A 132 -7.17 6.33 -29.30
C ASP A 132 -7.96 7.25 -28.37
N HIS A 133 -8.19 6.79 -27.14
CA HIS A 133 -8.86 7.54 -26.09
C HIS A 133 -7.89 7.79 -24.93
N ASP A 134 -8.03 8.94 -24.27
CA ASP A 134 -7.29 9.20 -23.04
C ASP A 134 -7.84 8.33 -21.90
N LEU A 135 -6.98 7.57 -21.24
CA LEU A 135 -7.31 6.73 -20.09
C LEU A 135 -6.75 7.29 -18.77
N GLY A 136 -6.37 8.57 -18.77
CA GLY A 136 -5.85 9.25 -17.59
C GLY A 136 -4.33 9.45 -17.60
N PRO A 137 -3.71 9.71 -16.44
CA PRO A 137 -2.30 10.12 -16.38
C PRO A 137 -1.31 8.97 -16.60
N PHE A 138 -1.73 7.71 -16.46
CA PHE A 138 -0.81 6.58 -16.35
C PHE A 138 -0.73 5.71 -17.59
N ILE A 139 -1.78 5.65 -18.42
CA ILE A 139 -1.84 4.75 -19.57
C ILE A 139 -1.95 5.53 -20.88
N SER A 140 -0.98 5.29 -21.76
CA SER A 140 -1.01 5.72 -23.16
C SER A 140 -1.64 4.63 -24.01
N THR A 141 -2.48 5.03 -24.98
CA THR A 141 -3.18 4.10 -25.88
C THR A 141 -2.65 4.22 -27.30
N CYS A 142 -2.54 3.07 -27.97
CA CYS A 142 -2.37 2.94 -29.42
C CYS A 142 -3.18 1.73 -29.88
N MET A 143 -4.51 1.87 -29.89
CA MET A 143 -5.44 0.76 -30.01
C MET A 143 -5.42 0.08 -31.39
N THR A 144 -4.87 0.71 -32.41
CA THR A 144 -4.57 0.08 -33.70
C THR A 144 -3.63 -1.14 -33.55
N ARG A 145 -2.76 -1.16 -32.50
CA ARG A 145 -1.84 -2.26 -32.21
C ARG A 145 -2.48 -3.41 -31.44
N CYS A 146 -3.74 -3.28 -31.03
CA CYS A 146 -4.44 -4.25 -30.20
C CYS A 146 -4.66 -5.58 -30.93
N ILE A 147 -4.32 -6.73 -30.28
CA ILE A 147 -4.54 -8.09 -30.79
C ILE A 147 -5.75 -8.78 -30.17
N HIS A 148 -6.64 -8.05 -29.51
CA HIS A 148 -7.89 -8.51 -28.89
C HIS A 148 -7.72 -9.67 -27.91
N CYS A 149 -6.61 -9.74 -27.18
CA CYS A 149 -6.34 -10.78 -26.19
C CYS A 149 -7.23 -10.68 -24.94
N THR A 150 -7.94 -9.59 -24.75
CA THR A 150 -8.88 -9.30 -23.64
C THR A 150 -8.25 -9.32 -22.23
N ARG A 151 -6.93 -9.29 -22.08
CA ARG A 151 -6.30 -9.24 -20.75
C ARG A 151 -6.70 -8.00 -19.96
N CYS A 152 -6.72 -6.82 -20.61
CA CYS A 152 -7.10 -5.55 -19.97
C CYS A 152 -8.56 -5.54 -19.51
N VAL A 153 -9.48 -6.12 -20.28
CA VAL A 153 -10.90 -6.22 -19.90
C VAL A 153 -11.05 -7.13 -18.67
N ARG A 154 -10.46 -8.33 -18.71
CA ARG A 154 -10.49 -9.26 -17.58
C ARG A 154 -9.77 -8.70 -16.34
N PHE A 155 -8.68 -7.97 -16.52
CA PHE A 155 -8.03 -7.27 -15.43
C PHE A 155 -8.95 -6.22 -14.79
N ALA A 156 -9.63 -5.41 -15.61
CA ALA A 156 -10.56 -4.40 -15.13
C ALA A 156 -11.72 -5.02 -14.31
N ASP A 157 -12.22 -6.19 -14.74
CA ASP A 157 -13.30 -6.88 -14.05
C ASP A 157 -12.83 -7.66 -12.80
N GLU A 158 -11.79 -8.50 -12.97
CA GLU A 158 -11.42 -9.52 -11.99
C GLU A 158 -10.45 -8.97 -10.92
N VAL A 159 -9.45 -8.18 -11.35
CA VAL A 159 -8.39 -7.66 -10.49
C VAL A 159 -8.72 -6.26 -9.99
N ALA A 160 -9.00 -5.32 -10.88
CA ALA A 160 -9.39 -3.96 -10.52
C ALA A 160 -10.83 -3.88 -10.00
N GLY A 161 -11.73 -4.71 -10.49
CA GLY A 161 -13.16 -4.74 -10.14
C GLY A 161 -13.91 -3.48 -10.55
N THR A 162 -13.39 -2.72 -11.52
CA THR A 162 -13.95 -1.43 -11.94
C THR A 162 -14.83 -1.54 -13.18
N GLY A 163 -14.55 -2.54 -14.05
CA GLY A 163 -15.21 -2.66 -15.33
C GLY A 163 -14.91 -1.50 -16.29
N ASP A 164 -13.82 -0.77 -16.06
CA ASP A 164 -13.47 0.45 -16.83
C ASP A 164 -13.09 0.15 -18.29
N MET A 165 -12.77 -1.10 -18.61
CA MET A 165 -12.40 -1.54 -19.96
C MET A 165 -13.44 -2.50 -20.51
N GLY A 166 -13.83 -2.35 -21.77
CA GLY A 166 -14.82 -3.20 -22.41
C GLY A 166 -14.49 -3.58 -23.84
N VAL A 167 -15.30 -4.51 -24.37
CA VAL A 167 -15.28 -4.89 -25.78
C VAL A 167 -16.50 -4.30 -26.44
N LEU A 168 -16.29 -3.48 -27.46
CA LEU A 168 -17.34 -2.88 -28.26
C LEU A 168 -17.36 -3.46 -29.67
N ASP A 169 -18.52 -3.47 -30.28
CA ASP A 169 -18.77 -4.02 -31.61
C ASP A 169 -18.42 -5.51 -31.75
N ARG A 170 -18.36 -6.02 -32.95
CA ARG A 170 -18.10 -7.45 -33.26
C ARG A 170 -17.45 -7.62 -34.62
N GLY A 171 -16.85 -8.80 -34.85
CA GLY A 171 -16.20 -9.14 -36.10
C GLY A 171 -15.02 -8.21 -36.37
N ASP A 172 -14.92 -7.72 -37.58
CA ASP A 172 -13.82 -6.83 -38.01
C ASP A 172 -13.85 -5.46 -37.34
N HIS A 173 -15.02 -5.02 -36.88
CA HIS A 173 -15.19 -3.75 -36.15
C HIS A 173 -14.95 -3.88 -34.64
N MET A 174 -14.72 -5.07 -34.11
CA MET A 174 -14.49 -5.28 -32.70
C MET A 174 -13.32 -4.43 -32.22
N ARG A 175 -13.51 -3.69 -31.14
CA ARG A 175 -12.46 -2.88 -30.48
C ARG A 175 -12.54 -3.00 -28.96
N ILE A 176 -11.40 -2.82 -28.33
CA ILE A 176 -11.31 -2.69 -26.89
C ILE A 176 -11.17 -1.21 -26.57
N GLU A 177 -11.96 -0.74 -25.62
CA GLU A 177 -12.09 0.68 -25.30
C GLU A 177 -12.33 0.89 -23.81
N GLY A 178 -11.95 2.05 -23.29
CA GLY A 178 -12.39 2.50 -21.97
C GLY A 178 -13.88 2.84 -21.98
N ILE A 179 -14.61 2.38 -20.97
CA ILE A 179 -16.05 2.64 -20.83
C ILE A 179 -16.30 3.91 -20.02
N VAL A 180 -15.28 4.41 -19.35
CA VAL A 180 -15.32 5.62 -18.50
C VAL A 180 -14.76 6.82 -19.25
N ASP A 181 -15.36 7.98 -18.99
CA ASP A 181 -14.85 9.25 -19.49
C ASP A 181 -13.63 9.68 -18.63
N ASP A 182 -12.53 10.06 -19.26
CA ASP A 182 -11.37 10.77 -18.74
C ASP A 182 -10.35 10.02 -17.86
N CYS A 183 -10.67 8.96 -17.13
CA CYS A 183 -9.70 8.31 -16.28
C CYS A 183 -10.13 6.91 -15.78
N LEU A 184 -9.18 5.98 -15.78
CA LEU A 184 -9.36 4.69 -15.12
C LEU A 184 -9.50 4.88 -13.60
N SER A 185 -10.44 4.20 -12.97
CA SER A 185 -10.80 4.42 -11.57
C SER A 185 -10.09 3.50 -10.58
N SER A 186 -9.23 2.60 -11.06
CA SER A 186 -8.50 1.64 -10.24
C SER A 186 -7.19 2.20 -9.70
N GLU A 187 -6.85 1.88 -8.47
CA GLU A 187 -5.55 2.13 -7.84
C GLU A 187 -4.42 1.22 -8.36
N LEU A 188 -4.75 0.33 -9.30
CA LEU A 188 -3.83 -0.61 -9.96
C LEU A 188 -3.75 -0.34 -11.48
N SER A 189 -4.22 0.83 -11.95
CA SER A 189 -4.42 1.12 -13.37
C SER A 189 -3.12 1.03 -14.18
N GLY A 190 -1.98 1.39 -13.62
CA GLY A 190 -0.67 1.24 -14.24
C GLY A 190 -0.30 -0.18 -14.65
N SER A 191 -0.91 -1.20 -14.02
CA SER A 191 -0.69 -2.60 -14.37
C SER A 191 -1.21 -2.98 -15.76
N LEU A 192 -2.08 -2.17 -16.37
CA LEU A 192 -2.54 -2.37 -17.75
C LEU A 192 -1.39 -2.32 -18.76
N GLY A 193 -0.39 -1.46 -18.54
CA GLY A 193 0.82 -1.43 -19.36
C GLY A 193 1.67 -2.68 -19.24
N ASP A 194 1.68 -3.34 -18.08
CA ASP A 194 2.46 -4.57 -17.86
C ASP A 194 1.80 -5.82 -18.45
N ILE A 195 0.47 -5.90 -18.38
CA ILE A 195 -0.28 -7.09 -18.83
C ILE A 195 -0.56 -7.09 -20.33
N CYS A 196 -0.50 -5.94 -20.99
CA CYS A 196 -0.69 -5.86 -22.43
C CYS A 196 0.50 -6.53 -23.13
N PRO A 197 0.28 -7.58 -23.95
CA PRO A 197 1.36 -8.30 -24.60
C PRO A 197 1.96 -7.57 -25.80
N VAL A 198 1.38 -6.43 -26.18
CA VAL A 198 1.76 -5.60 -27.34
C VAL A 198 1.73 -4.12 -26.96
N GLY A 199 2.20 -3.25 -27.84
CA GLY A 199 2.23 -1.81 -27.59
C GLY A 199 0.90 -1.08 -27.78
N ALA A 200 -0.22 -1.71 -27.38
CA ALA A 200 -1.55 -1.09 -27.45
C ALA A 200 -1.90 -0.27 -26.21
N LEU A 201 -1.47 -0.75 -25.03
CA LEU A 201 -1.55 -0.03 -23.75
C LEU A 201 -0.12 0.04 -23.19
N LEU A 202 0.37 1.23 -22.98
CA LEU A 202 1.74 1.52 -22.57
C LEU A 202 1.74 2.41 -21.33
N ASP A 203 2.79 2.33 -20.56
CA ASP A 203 3.05 3.21 -19.43
C ASP A 203 3.30 4.64 -19.96
N LYS A 204 2.35 5.57 -19.72
CA LYS A 204 2.34 6.91 -20.31
C LYS A 204 3.54 7.76 -19.86
N PRO A 205 3.97 7.76 -18.58
CA PRO A 205 5.12 8.54 -18.14
C PRO A 205 6.45 8.10 -18.75
N SER A 206 6.61 6.80 -19.08
CA SER A 206 7.83 6.28 -19.71
C SER A 206 7.75 6.16 -21.23
N HIS A 207 6.65 6.65 -21.84
CA HIS A 207 6.43 6.56 -23.30
C HIS A 207 7.46 7.42 -24.05
N ASP A 208 8.11 6.84 -25.06
CA ASP A 208 9.16 7.45 -25.89
C ASP A 208 10.43 7.88 -25.13
N VAL A 209 10.62 7.45 -23.88
CA VAL A 209 11.79 7.83 -23.06
C VAL A 209 12.99 6.92 -23.31
N SER A 210 12.79 5.59 -23.33
CA SER A 210 13.88 4.62 -23.47
C SER A 210 13.43 3.31 -24.10
N ARG A 211 14.37 2.57 -24.67
CA ARG A 211 14.15 1.21 -25.16
C ARG A 211 14.50 0.15 -24.11
N PRO A 212 13.91 -1.06 -24.17
CA PRO A 212 14.13 -2.10 -23.17
C PRO A 212 15.60 -2.53 -22.97
N TRP A 213 16.45 -2.32 -23.97
CA TRP A 213 17.89 -2.64 -23.90
C TRP A 213 18.76 -1.50 -23.36
N GLU A 214 18.18 -0.31 -23.16
CA GLU A 214 18.87 0.87 -22.64
C GLU A 214 18.75 0.98 -21.11
N VAL A 215 17.90 0.16 -20.50
CA VAL A 215 17.63 0.23 -19.06
C VAL A 215 18.34 -0.85 -18.29
N THR A 216 18.83 -0.48 -17.11
CA THR A 216 19.33 -1.42 -16.08
C THR A 216 18.18 -1.74 -15.11
N ARG A 217 18.09 -2.99 -14.68
CA ARG A 217 17.07 -3.48 -13.76
C ARG A 217 17.64 -3.75 -12.39
N HIS A 218 17.02 -3.20 -11.37
CA HIS A 218 17.42 -3.34 -9.99
C HIS A 218 16.24 -3.86 -9.17
N LYS A 219 16.43 -5.00 -8.49
CA LYS A 219 15.47 -5.47 -7.48
C LYS A 219 15.48 -4.54 -6.29
N SER A 220 14.32 -4.24 -5.75
CA SER A 220 14.14 -3.34 -4.61
C SER A 220 12.80 -3.60 -3.92
N THR A 221 12.51 -2.82 -2.90
CA THR A 221 11.27 -2.86 -2.14
C THR A 221 10.56 -1.52 -2.18
N CYS A 222 9.24 -1.55 -2.38
CA CYS A 222 8.39 -0.36 -2.26
C CYS A 222 8.20 -0.01 -0.79
N THR A 223 8.57 1.20 -0.40
CA THR A 223 8.47 1.69 0.99
C THR A 223 7.24 2.56 1.26
N GLN A 224 6.32 2.69 0.29
CA GLN A 224 5.24 3.67 0.33
C GLN A 224 4.05 3.28 1.22
N CYS A 225 3.97 2.02 1.66
CA CYS A 225 2.96 1.51 2.59
C CYS A 225 3.47 0.24 3.28
N PRO A 226 2.79 -0.26 4.33
CA PRO A 226 3.25 -1.44 5.07
C PRO A 226 3.20 -2.76 4.29
N GLN A 227 2.62 -2.80 3.09
CA GLN A 227 2.65 -3.99 2.22
C GLN A 227 4.08 -4.40 1.84
N GLY A 228 4.96 -3.43 1.55
CA GLY A 228 6.35 -3.72 1.20
C GLY A 228 6.48 -4.59 -0.04
N CYS A 229 5.84 -4.20 -1.15
CA CYS A 229 5.83 -4.98 -2.40
C CYS A 229 7.24 -5.11 -2.99
N ASP A 230 7.56 -6.28 -3.54
CA ASP A 230 8.77 -6.50 -4.32
C ASP A 230 8.65 -5.77 -5.65
N ILE A 231 9.63 -4.94 -5.97
CA ILE A 231 9.65 -4.12 -7.17
C ILE A 231 10.95 -4.27 -7.96
N THR A 232 10.86 -4.03 -9.25
CA THR A 232 12.00 -3.82 -10.13
C THR A 232 12.02 -2.36 -10.56
N ILE A 233 13.08 -1.64 -10.20
CA ILE A 233 13.36 -0.27 -10.67
C ILE A 233 14.13 -0.38 -11.97
N GLU A 234 13.59 0.15 -13.05
CA GLU A 234 14.27 0.26 -14.34
C GLU A 234 14.84 1.68 -14.47
N SER A 235 16.17 1.79 -14.60
CA SER A 235 16.87 3.08 -14.72
C SER A 235 17.75 3.16 -15.97
N ARG A 236 17.97 4.38 -16.46
CA ARG A 236 18.98 4.71 -17.46
C ARG A 236 19.95 5.69 -16.83
N GLY A 237 21.12 5.20 -16.45
CA GLY A 237 22.01 5.94 -15.55
C GLY A 237 21.32 6.16 -14.20
N ASP A 238 21.34 7.39 -13.71
CA ASP A 238 20.71 7.80 -12.45
C ASP A 238 19.25 8.25 -12.59
N GLU A 239 18.64 8.04 -13.75
CA GLU A 239 17.24 8.38 -14.00
C GLU A 239 16.36 7.15 -13.94
N VAL A 240 15.34 7.16 -13.07
CA VAL A 240 14.30 6.12 -13.05
C VAL A 240 13.39 6.31 -14.25
N ILE A 241 13.28 5.28 -15.06
CA ILE A 241 12.39 5.27 -16.23
C ILE A 241 11.00 4.78 -15.81
N ARG A 242 10.96 3.70 -15.01
CA ARG A 242 9.71 3.15 -14.48
C ARG A 242 9.96 2.15 -13.35
N ILE A 243 8.91 1.89 -12.59
CA ILE A 243 8.87 0.86 -11.55
C ILE A 243 7.83 -0.19 -11.93
N ARG A 244 8.19 -1.47 -11.79
CA ARG A 244 7.33 -2.62 -12.06
C ARG A 244 7.27 -3.56 -10.87
N PRO A 245 6.22 -4.43 -10.74
CA PRO A 245 6.29 -5.55 -9.81
C PRO A 245 7.46 -6.46 -10.19
N ASP A 246 8.15 -7.01 -9.20
CA ASP A 246 9.13 -8.05 -9.46
C ASP A 246 8.40 -9.35 -9.87
N ARG A 247 8.84 -9.94 -10.99
CA ARG A 247 8.20 -11.16 -11.53
C ARG A 247 8.41 -12.40 -10.66
N GLU A 248 9.43 -12.37 -9.82
CA GLU A 248 9.77 -13.43 -8.87
C GLU A 248 9.24 -13.13 -7.47
N GLY A 249 8.62 -11.94 -7.29
CA GLY A 249 8.06 -11.49 -6.03
C GLY A 249 6.79 -12.23 -5.62
N VAL A 250 6.42 -12.06 -4.36
CA VAL A 250 5.21 -12.68 -3.77
C VAL A 250 3.92 -12.13 -4.38
N GLU A 251 3.93 -10.86 -4.77
CA GLU A 251 2.76 -10.16 -5.30
C GLU A 251 2.92 -9.87 -6.80
N PRO A 252 1.97 -10.31 -7.64
CA PRO A 252 2.03 -10.06 -9.07
C PRO A 252 1.69 -8.62 -9.47
N TRP A 253 1.19 -7.82 -8.52
CA TRP A 253 0.71 -6.46 -8.73
C TRP A 253 1.36 -5.47 -7.79
N ILE A 254 1.52 -4.23 -8.27
CA ILE A 254 1.82 -3.06 -7.42
C ILE A 254 0.79 -1.97 -7.69
N CYS A 255 0.52 -1.15 -6.67
CA CYS A 255 -0.39 -0.03 -6.81
C CYS A 255 0.26 1.16 -7.55
N ASP A 256 -0.58 2.05 -8.06
CA ASP A 256 -0.12 3.22 -8.82
C ASP A 256 0.77 4.14 -7.98
N ARG A 257 0.55 4.25 -6.67
CA ARG A 257 1.45 4.98 -5.78
C ARG A 257 2.86 4.40 -5.79
N GLY A 258 3.01 3.08 -5.59
CA GLY A 258 4.33 2.43 -5.61
C GLY A 258 4.99 2.49 -6.97
N ARG A 259 4.19 2.55 -8.04
CA ARG A 259 4.65 2.59 -9.43
C ARG A 259 5.15 3.97 -9.84
N TYR A 260 4.46 5.06 -9.45
CA TYR A 260 4.65 6.39 -10.01
C TYR A 260 5.24 7.42 -9.03
N VAL A 261 5.53 7.03 -7.80
CA VAL A 261 6.17 7.94 -6.83
C VAL A 261 7.60 8.34 -7.22
N TYR A 262 8.20 7.67 -8.19
CA TYR A 262 9.60 7.87 -8.58
C TYR A 262 9.89 9.26 -9.17
N ASP A 263 8.90 9.94 -9.74
CA ASP A 263 9.10 11.32 -10.22
C ASP A 263 9.41 12.28 -9.07
N ALA A 264 8.93 11.98 -7.86
CA ALA A 264 9.29 12.73 -6.66
C ALA A 264 10.79 12.62 -6.30
N PHE A 265 11.51 11.62 -6.81
CA PHE A 265 12.96 11.52 -6.56
C PHE A 265 13.75 12.69 -7.15
N ARG A 266 13.19 13.39 -8.12
CA ARG A 266 13.80 14.56 -8.76
C ARG A 266 12.94 15.83 -8.62
N SER A 267 11.97 15.83 -7.72
CA SER A 267 11.13 16.99 -7.43
C SER A 267 11.95 18.13 -6.81
N ASP A 268 11.53 19.36 -7.05
CA ASP A 268 12.08 20.58 -6.40
C ASP A 268 11.84 20.57 -4.87
N GLU A 269 10.93 19.72 -4.39
CA GLU A 269 10.70 19.48 -2.95
C GLU A 269 11.80 18.65 -2.28
N ARG A 270 12.80 18.14 -3.03
CA ARG A 270 13.93 17.40 -2.45
C ARG A 270 14.82 18.30 -1.62
N ILE A 271 15.18 17.80 -0.42
CA ILE A 271 16.26 18.40 0.39
C ILE A 271 17.57 17.74 -0.07
N VAL A 272 18.27 18.41 -0.98
CA VAL A 272 19.51 17.89 -1.60
C VAL A 272 20.80 18.49 -1.03
N GLU A 273 20.68 19.60 -0.30
CA GLU A 273 21.78 20.31 0.34
C GLU A 273 21.43 20.74 1.77
N PRO A 274 22.41 20.82 2.69
CA PRO A 274 22.19 21.39 4.00
C PRO A 274 21.82 22.88 3.89
N LYS A 275 20.84 23.31 4.68
CA LYS A 275 20.37 24.72 4.69
C LYS A 275 20.24 25.24 6.11
N ILE A 276 20.47 26.54 6.26
CA ILE A 276 20.24 27.29 7.49
C ILE A 276 19.30 28.47 7.20
N ARG A 277 18.39 28.72 8.12
CA ARG A 277 17.48 29.87 8.02
C ARG A 277 18.17 31.16 8.41
N GLU A 278 18.12 32.16 7.53
CA GLU A 278 18.53 33.53 7.74
C GLU A 278 17.35 34.44 7.39
N GLY A 279 16.73 35.03 8.40
CA GLY A 279 15.47 35.76 8.23
C GLY A 279 14.37 34.80 7.73
N ASP A 280 13.73 35.13 6.62
CA ASP A 280 12.64 34.30 6.02
C ASP A 280 13.14 33.24 5.02
N ALA A 281 14.45 33.25 4.67
CA ALA A 281 15.00 32.36 3.66
C ALA A 281 15.80 31.21 4.27
N LEU A 282 15.72 30.04 3.62
CA LEU A 282 16.61 28.89 3.85
C LEU A 282 17.74 28.93 2.82
N ASN A 283 18.96 29.19 3.27
CA ASN A 283 20.16 29.31 2.43
C ASN A 283 21.00 28.05 2.48
N SER A 284 21.50 27.60 1.32
CA SER A 284 22.43 26.47 1.23
C SER A 284 23.77 26.81 1.89
N VAL A 285 24.27 25.89 2.70
CA VAL A 285 25.52 26.04 3.45
C VAL A 285 26.32 24.74 3.42
N SER A 286 27.54 24.75 3.96
CA SER A 286 28.32 23.51 4.12
C SER A 286 27.69 22.59 5.18
N TRP A 287 28.00 21.29 5.09
CA TRP A 287 27.60 20.32 6.12
C TRP A 287 28.11 20.70 7.52
N ASP A 288 29.35 21.23 7.60
CA ASP A 288 29.95 21.59 8.90
C ASP A 288 29.24 22.79 9.52
N ASP A 289 28.87 23.78 8.72
CA ASP A 289 28.11 24.95 9.21
C ASP A 289 26.71 24.52 9.66
N ALA A 290 26.01 23.70 8.87
CA ALA A 290 24.66 23.22 9.21
C ALA A 290 24.65 22.37 10.48
N ILE A 291 25.61 21.44 10.62
CA ILE A 291 25.77 20.63 11.84
C ILE A 291 26.14 21.51 13.03
N GLY A 292 27.06 22.47 12.84
CA GLY A 292 27.42 23.44 13.88
C GLY A 292 26.21 24.21 14.40
N ARG A 293 25.37 24.70 13.47
CA ARG A 293 24.15 25.42 13.82
C ARG A 293 23.14 24.51 14.51
N ALA A 294 22.94 23.28 14.03
CA ALA A 294 22.07 22.31 14.70
C ALA A 294 22.53 22.04 16.15
N VAL A 295 23.83 21.86 16.37
CA VAL A 295 24.39 21.67 17.72
C VAL A 295 24.11 22.88 18.62
N GLU A 296 24.28 24.13 18.13
CA GLU A 296 23.95 25.34 18.89
C GLU A 296 22.48 25.35 19.34
N LEU A 297 21.57 24.94 18.47
CA LEU A 297 20.13 24.89 18.76
C LEU A 297 19.74 23.78 19.74
N LEU A 298 20.46 22.67 19.76
CA LEU A 298 20.07 21.44 20.46
C LEU A 298 20.85 21.16 21.75
N LYS A 299 22.11 21.58 21.86
CA LYS A 299 23.00 21.20 22.97
C LYS A 299 22.54 21.79 24.30
N GLY A 300 22.33 20.92 25.27
CA GLY A 300 21.85 21.28 26.61
C GLY A 300 20.39 21.72 26.68
N LYS A 301 19.61 21.44 25.64
CA LYS A 301 18.17 21.75 25.53
C LYS A 301 17.31 20.54 25.85
N ARG A 302 16.07 20.79 26.29
CA ARG A 302 15.02 19.78 26.38
C ARG A 302 14.44 19.56 24.98
N VAL A 303 14.80 18.44 24.36
CA VAL A 303 14.51 18.17 22.94
C VAL A 303 13.29 17.27 22.79
N GLY A 304 12.42 17.60 21.84
CA GLY A 304 11.39 16.72 21.29
C GLY A 304 11.87 16.09 19.98
N ILE A 305 11.69 14.79 19.81
CA ILE A 305 12.03 14.07 18.57
C ILE A 305 10.76 13.45 17.98
N LEU A 306 10.37 13.89 16.80
CA LEU A 306 9.31 13.28 16.00
C LEU A 306 9.92 12.62 14.77
N PHE A 307 9.61 11.35 14.51
CA PHE A 307 10.15 10.68 13.35
C PHE A 307 9.15 9.75 12.65
N SER A 308 9.33 9.61 11.34
CA SER A 308 8.54 8.73 10.50
C SER A 308 9.00 7.26 10.64
N PRO A 309 8.08 6.29 10.73
CA PRO A 309 8.43 4.87 10.76
C PRO A 309 8.86 4.30 9.40
N PHE A 310 8.80 5.09 8.33
CA PHE A 310 9.13 4.66 6.96
C PHE A 310 10.64 4.65 6.64
N TRP A 311 11.50 5.00 7.59
CA TRP A 311 12.95 4.84 7.45
C TRP A 311 13.35 3.37 7.54
N SER A 312 14.53 3.03 6.98
CA SER A 312 15.08 1.68 7.11
C SER A 312 15.31 1.30 8.60
N VAL A 313 15.40 0.02 8.87
CA VAL A 313 15.73 -0.53 10.21
C VAL A 313 17.01 0.13 10.75
N GLU A 314 18.01 0.27 9.90
CA GLU A 314 19.28 0.94 10.22
C GLU A 314 19.08 2.42 10.56
N GLY A 315 18.23 3.10 9.78
CA GLY A 315 17.89 4.51 10.03
C GLY A 315 17.18 4.71 11.38
N LEU A 316 16.19 3.87 11.68
CA LEU A 316 15.48 3.89 12.98
C LEU A 316 16.42 3.57 14.15
N THR A 317 17.30 2.59 13.98
CA THR A 317 18.34 2.28 14.98
C THR A 317 19.27 3.47 15.23
N ALA A 318 19.68 4.17 14.17
CA ALA A 318 20.53 5.35 14.31
C ALA A 318 19.84 6.51 15.04
N ILE A 319 18.52 6.70 14.86
CA ILE A 319 17.73 7.67 15.66
C ILE A 319 17.76 7.26 17.13
N ARG A 320 17.59 5.99 17.46
CA ARG A 320 17.68 5.49 18.83
C ARG A 320 19.08 5.72 19.42
N LEU A 321 20.14 5.44 18.69
CA LEU A 321 21.50 5.68 19.13
C LEU A 321 21.80 7.17 19.37
N LEU A 322 21.25 8.07 18.53
CA LEU A 322 21.32 9.51 18.76
C LEU A 322 20.61 9.89 20.08
N GLN A 323 19.41 9.36 20.33
CA GLN A 323 18.69 9.56 21.59
C GLN A 323 19.54 9.12 22.77
N ASP A 324 20.02 7.88 22.77
CA ASP A 324 20.78 7.30 23.88
C ASP A 324 22.11 8.02 24.15
N SER A 325 22.76 8.50 23.11
CA SER A 325 24.06 9.16 23.23
C SER A 325 23.98 10.64 23.62
N SER A 326 23.00 11.37 23.06
CA SER A 326 22.98 12.84 23.13
C SER A 326 21.72 13.42 23.78
N PHE A 327 20.61 12.68 23.80
CA PHE A 327 19.30 13.20 24.21
C PHE A 327 18.53 12.19 25.09
N LYS A 328 19.15 11.68 26.15
CA LYS A 328 18.57 10.62 27.00
C LYS A 328 17.19 10.96 27.58
N ASP A 329 16.96 12.24 27.87
CA ASP A 329 15.70 12.74 28.43
C ASP A 329 14.75 13.30 27.36
N ALA A 330 15.04 13.10 26.05
CA ALA A 330 14.17 13.57 24.98
C ALA A 330 12.79 12.94 25.03
N LYS A 331 11.76 13.74 24.82
CA LYS A 331 10.42 13.23 24.51
C LYS A 331 10.40 12.75 23.06
N VAL A 332 10.08 11.49 22.84
CA VAL A 332 10.10 10.85 21.51
C VAL A 332 8.70 10.45 21.14
N ALA A 333 8.31 10.72 19.90
CA ALA A 333 7.04 10.31 19.33
C ALA A 333 7.21 9.81 17.88
N PHE A 334 6.31 8.95 17.43
CA PHE A 334 6.19 8.56 16.03
C PHE A 334 5.25 9.51 15.28
N ASP A 335 5.52 9.71 14.00
CA ASP A 335 4.64 10.38 13.06
C ASP A 335 3.47 9.46 12.67
N LEU A 336 2.61 9.16 13.63
CA LEU A 336 1.45 8.29 13.49
C LEU A 336 0.18 8.93 14.08
N HIS A 337 -0.97 8.65 13.47
CA HIS A 337 -2.29 9.08 13.95
C HIS A 337 -2.80 8.26 15.16
N ARG A 338 -1.90 7.94 16.09
CA ARG A 338 -2.21 7.19 17.29
C ARG A 338 -2.47 8.15 18.46
N ARG A 339 -3.63 8.01 19.11
CA ARG A 339 -4.05 8.84 20.26
C ARG A 339 -3.96 8.10 21.58
N ASP A 340 -4.21 6.80 21.57
CA ASP A 340 -4.10 5.94 22.74
C ASP A 340 -2.73 5.26 22.74
N MET A 341 -1.85 5.73 23.59
CA MET A 341 -0.47 5.24 23.68
C MET A 341 -0.31 4.07 24.65
N ARG A 342 -1.41 3.56 25.25
CA ARG A 342 -1.38 2.31 26.01
C ARG A 342 -0.98 1.15 25.10
N GLN A 343 -0.31 0.16 25.66
CA GLN A 343 0.10 -1.01 24.89
C GLN A 343 -1.12 -1.80 24.42
N PHE A 344 -1.15 -2.23 23.17
CA PHE A 344 -2.25 -3.01 22.63
C PHE A 344 -2.17 -4.48 23.05
N ALA A 345 -3.31 -5.17 23.10
CA ALA A 345 -3.38 -6.59 23.46
C ALA A 345 -2.70 -7.49 22.40
N PHE A 346 -2.60 -7.04 21.16
CA PHE A 346 -1.76 -7.62 20.13
C PHE A 346 -1.11 -6.49 19.32
N GLU A 347 0.12 -6.72 18.89
CA GLU A 347 0.93 -5.68 18.22
C GLU A 347 0.45 -5.38 16.81
N GLU A 348 0.87 -4.22 16.30
CA GLU A 348 0.66 -3.85 14.91
C GLU A 348 1.39 -4.83 13.98
N GLY A 349 0.69 -5.31 12.95
CA GLY A 349 1.15 -6.29 12.00
C GLY A 349 0.13 -7.40 11.75
N LEU A 350 0.39 -8.22 10.76
CA LEU A 350 -0.45 -9.36 10.44
C LEU A 350 0.05 -10.61 11.18
N ALA A 351 -0.86 -11.35 11.81
CA ALA A 351 -0.59 -12.68 12.36
C ALA A 351 -0.56 -13.75 11.26
N MET A 352 -1.23 -13.46 10.16
CA MET A 352 -1.33 -14.30 8.97
C MET A 352 -0.65 -13.62 7.80
N THR A 353 -0.08 -14.40 6.89
CA THR A 353 0.32 -13.87 5.58
C THR A 353 -0.90 -13.47 4.76
N THR A 354 -0.73 -12.58 3.80
CA THR A 354 -1.81 -12.19 2.87
C THR A 354 -2.38 -13.39 2.11
N GLN A 355 -1.56 -14.40 1.83
CA GLN A 355 -1.98 -15.68 1.26
C GLN A 355 -2.90 -16.45 2.23
N GLN A 356 -2.53 -16.59 3.50
CA GLN A 356 -3.36 -17.27 4.50
C GLN A 356 -4.69 -16.55 4.72
N ILE A 357 -4.70 -15.19 4.69
CA ILE A 357 -5.93 -14.39 4.76
C ILE A 357 -6.88 -14.70 3.57
N GLU A 358 -6.33 -14.97 2.39
CA GLU A 358 -7.14 -15.40 1.23
C GLU A 358 -7.79 -16.77 1.44
N ASP A 359 -7.17 -17.65 2.23
CA ASP A 359 -7.58 -19.07 2.34
C ASP A 359 -8.54 -19.37 3.49
N VAL A 360 -8.59 -18.58 4.58
CA VAL A 360 -9.51 -18.81 5.72
C VAL A 360 -10.99 -18.86 5.31
N ASP A 361 -11.88 -19.39 6.15
CA ASP A 361 -13.31 -19.47 5.84
C ASP A 361 -13.99 -18.09 5.86
N GLN A 362 -13.61 -17.24 6.81
CA GLN A 362 -14.20 -15.90 6.98
C GLN A 362 -13.12 -14.82 7.11
N VAL A 363 -13.33 -13.68 6.47
CA VAL A 363 -12.56 -12.44 6.71
C VAL A 363 -13.48 -11.35 7.24
N VAL A 364 -13.06 -10.64 8.27
CA VAL A 364 -13.77 -9.49 8.84
C VAL A 364 -12.88 -8.26 8.77
N VAL A 365 -13.31 -7.22 8.10
CA VAL A 365 -12.62 -5.93 8.01
C VAL A 365 -13.30 -4.93 8.92
N LEU A 366 -12.58 -4.40 9.90
CA LEU A 366 -13.08 -3.44 10.87
C LEU A 366 -12.42 -2.08 10.65
N GLY A 367 -13.20 -1.09 10.20
CA GLY A 367 -12.80 0.32 10.14
C GLY A 367 -11.57 0.60 9.29
N SER A 368 -11.54 0.11 8.03
CA SER A 368 -10.45 0.40 7.08
C SER A 368 -10.92 0.60 5.64
N ASP A 369 -10.35 1.60 4.96
CA ASP A 369 -10.41 1.76 3.51
C ASP A 369 -9.24 1.03 2.85
N LEU A 370 -9.33 -0.30 2.77
CA LEU A 370 -8.26 -1.12 2.17
C LEU A 370 -7.98 -0.76 0.71
N ARG A 371 -8.99 -0.29 -0.03
CA ARG A 371 -8.81 0.09 -1.44
C ARG A 371 -7.79 1.22 -1.59
N GLN A 372 -7.85 2.22 -0.74
CA GLN A 372 -6.93 3.36 -0.78
C GLN A 372 -5.64 3.09 0.00
N ARG A 373 -5.73 2.34 1.11
CA ARG A 373 -4.60 2.13 2.01
C ARG A 373 -3.69 0.99 1.58
N LEU A 374 -4.26 -0.14 1.21
CA LEU A 374 -3.58 -1.39 0.85
C LEU A 374 -4.21 -2.02 -0.41
N PRO A 375 -4.09 -1.38 -1.59
CA PRO A 375 -4.78 -1.82 -2.81
C PRO A 375 -4.46 -3.27 -3.20
N VAL A 376 -3.24 -3.75 -2.94
CA VAL A 376 -2.81 -5.12 -3.23
C VAL A 376 -3.52 -6.12 -2.30
N LEU A 377 -3.63 -5.83 -1.00
CA LEU A 377 -4.43 -6.65 -0.08
C LEU A 377 -5.92 -6.63 -0.48
N MET A 378 -6.46 -5.46 -0.86
CA MET A 378 -7.84 -5.36 -1.33
C MET A 378 -8.09 -6.21 -2.59
N GLN A 379 -7.13 -6.30 -3.49
CA GLN A 379 -7.21 -7.16 -4.68
C GLN A 379 -7.32 -8.64 -4.28
N ARG A 380 -6.57 -9.12 -3.30
CA ARG A 380 -6.70 -10.48 -2.77
C ARG A 380 -8.07 -10.74 -2.16
N LEU A 381 -8.61 -9.79 -1.39
CA LEU A 381 -9.97 -9.91 -0.85
C LEU A 381 -11.03 -9.92 -1.96
N ARG A 382 -10.82 -9.20 -3.06
CA ARG A 382 -11.70 -9.25 -4.23
C ARG A 382 -11.68 -10.62 -4.88
N LYS A 383 -10.49 -11.19 -5.11
CA LYS A 383 -10.33 -12.55 -5.65
C LYS A 383 -11.08 -13.56 -4.78
N ARG A 384 -10.99 -13.43 -3.45
CA ARG A 384 -11.73 -14.23 -2.48
C ARG A 384 -13.24 -14.07 -2.62
N ILE A 385 -13.77 -12.83 -2.66
CA ILE A 385 -15.21 -12.58 -2.84
C ILE A 385 -15.71 -13.14 -4.15
N ASN A 386 -14.97 -12.97 -5.24
CA ASN A 386 -15.31 -13.51 -6.56
C ASN A 386 -15.32 -15.05 -6.59
N SER A 387 -14.54 -15.70 -5.71
CA SER A 387 -14.59 -17.18 -5.53
C SER A 387 -15.72 -17.65 -4.61
N GLY A 388 -16.57 -16.73 -4.12
CA GLY A 388 -17.71 -17.04 -3.25
C GLY A 388 -17.38 -17.17 -1.77
N LYS A 389 -16.14 -16.88 -1.35
CA LYS A 389 -15.76 -16.91 0.06
C LYS A 389 -16.17 -15.60 0.77
N PRO A 390 -16.76 -15.66 1.97
CA PRO A 390 -17.35 -14.50 2.61
C PRO A 390 -16.31 -13.49 3.14
N VAL A 391 -16.66 -12.22 2.97
CA VAL A 391 -15.97 -11.08 3.60
C VAL A 391 -17.03 -10.19 4.25
N SER A 392 -16.89 -9.93 5.54
CA SER A 392 -17.75 -9.00 6.30
C SER A 392 -17.01 -7.70 6.58
N ARG A 393 -17.72 -6.57 6.54
CA ARG A 393 -17.14 -5.25 6.82
C ARG A 393 -18.01 -4.48 7.81
N ILE A 394 -17.37 -3.82 8.77
CA ILE A 394 -17.98 -2.89 9.72
C ILE A 394 -17.14 -1.63 9.78
N GLY A 395 -17.71 -0.45 9.62
CA GLY A 395 -16.98 0.82 9.67
C GLY A 395 -17.86 2.04 9.45
N ALA A 396 -17.24 3.21 9.48
CA ALA A 396 -17.95 4.48 9.35
C ALA A 396 -18.40 4.80 7.91
N MET A 397 -17.78 4.15 6.93
CA MET A 397 -18.11 4.34 5.52
C MET A 397 -18.09 3.02 4.76
N ASN A 398 -19.06 2.87 3.87
CA ASN A 398 -19.03 1.83 2.85
C ASN A 398 -18.16 2.30 1.68
N TYR A 399 -16.90 1.95 1.74
CA TYR A 399 -15.95 2.28 0.69
C TYR A 399 -16.28 1.53 -0.60
N ARG A 400 -16.21 2.22 -1.74
CA ARG A 400 -16.36 1.57 -3.04
C ARG A 400 -15.23 0.58 -3.26
N THR A 401 -15.49 -0.68 -2.99
CA THR A 401 -14.53 -1.78 -3.21
C THR A 401 -14.66 -2.41 -4.59
N ASN A 402 -15.67 -1.97 -5.38
CA ASN A 402 -16.06 -2.54 -6.69
C ASN A 402 -16.40 -4.04 -6.63
N THR A 403 -16.51 -4.58 -5.44
CA THR A 403 -17.04 -5.90 -5.10
C THR A 403 -17.88 -5.74 -3.86
N HIS A 404 -19.02 -6.41 -3.80
CA HIS A 404 -19.88 -6.35 -2.63
C HIS A 404 -19.39 -7.31 -1.55
N PRO A 405 -19.04 -6.84 -0.34
CA PRO A 405 -18.82 -7.73 0.78
C PRO A 405 -20.08 -8.56 1.03
N THR A 406 -19.93 -9.72 1.64
CA THR A 406 -21.07 -10.59 1.98
C THR A 406 -22.01 -9.91 2.97
N HIS A 407 -21.42 -9.19 3.92
CA HIS A 407 -22.14 -8.40 4.91
C HIS A 407 -21.45 -7.06 5.10
N ASP A 408 -22.23 -6.01 5.33
CA ASP A 408 -21.75 -4.65 5.48
C ASP A 408 -22.57 -3.91 6.54
N ALA A 409 -21.91 -3.23 7.48
CA ALA A 409 -22.59 -2.45 8.50
C ALA A 409 -21.91 -1.09 8.68
N LEU A 410 -22.70 -0.03 8.62
CA LEU A 410 -22.29 1.33 8.90
C LEU A 410 -22.47 1.65 10.37
N ILE A 411 -21.40 2.12 11.03
CA ILE A 411 -21.42 2.53 12.44
C ILE A 411 -20.65 3.84 12.63
N ARG A 412 -20.96 4.57 13.69
CA ARG A 412 -20.13 5.71 14.08
C ARG A 412 -18.93 5.22 14.88
N PRO A 413 -17.77 5.89 14.80
CA PRO A 413 -16.58 5.53 15.60
C PRO A 413 -16.86 5.39 17.09
N ARG A 414 -17.72 6.24 17.67
CA ARG A 414 -18.12 6.16 19.09
C ARG A 414 -18.91 4.91 19.45
N ASP A 415 -19.49 4.19 18.49
CA ASP A 415 -20.32 3.02 18.72
C ASP A 415 -19.49 1.71 18.79
N TRP A 416 -18.18 1.74 18.50
CA TRP A 416 -17.33 0.56 18.55
C TRP A 416 -17.41 -0.23 19.89
N PRO A 417 -17.39 0.40 21.09
CA PRO A 417 -17.56 -0.33 22.32
C PRO A 417 -18.89 -1.10 22.36
N ALA A 418 -19.99 -0.48 21.90
CA ALA A 418 -21.34 -1.09 21.89
C ALA A 418 -21.43 -2.26 20.88
N VAL A 419 -20.73 -2.18 19.74
CA VAL A 419 -20.62 -3.27 18.76
C VAL A 419 -19.91 -4.47 19.38
N ILE A 420 -18.74 -4.25 19.98
CA ILE A 420 -17.93 -5.31 20.60
C ILE A 420 -18.69 -5.95 21.78
N ALA A 421 -19.33 -5.16 22.65
CA ALA A 421 -20.14 -5.66 23.75
C ALA A 421 -21.33 -6.51 23.28
N ARG A 422 -22.01 -6.10 22.20
CA ARG A 422 -23.11 -6.90 21.62
C ARG A 422 -22.60 -8.21 21.03
N ALA A 423 -21.43 -8.19 20.37
CA ALA A 423 -20.80 -9.41 19.87
C ALA A 423 -20.44 -10.37 21.02
N MET A 424 -19.91 -9.85 22.14
CA MET A 424 -19.60 -10.65 23.32
C MET A 424 -20.86 -11.29 23.94
N ASP A 425 -21.98 -10.56 24.01
CA ASP A 425 -23.25 -11.13 24.50
C ASP A 425 -23.65 -12.34 23.65
N GLN A 426 -23.65 -12.21 22.33
CA GLN A 426 -24.09 -13.29 21.44
C GLN A 426 -23.12 -14.49 21.47
N VAL A 427 -21.81 -14.27 21.47
CA VAL A 427 -20.79 -15.32 21.56
C VAL A 427 -20.95 -16.08 22.89
N THR A 428 -21.27 -15.37 24.01
CA THR A 428 -21.55 -15.99 25.29
C THR A 428 -22.84 -16.81 25.29
N GLU A 429 -23.92 -16.32 24.65
CA GLU A 429 -25.17 -17.07 24.43
C GLU A 429 -24.92 -18.38 23.67
N MET A 430 -23.92 -18.42 22.80
CA MET A 430 -23.48 -19.61 22.07
C MET A 430 -22.54 -20.52 22.89
N GLY A 431 -22.32 -20.22 24.17
CA GLY A 431 -21.48 -21.01 25.08
C GLY A 431 -19.97 -20.78 24.94
N LYS A 432 -19.55 -19.73 24.25
CA LYS A 432 -18.14 -19.35 24.09
C LYS A 432 -17.78 -18.24 25.08
N LEU A 433 -16.70 -18.40 25.85
CA LEU A 433 -16.30 -17.42 26.85
C LEU A 433 -14.77 -17.36 26.98
N ALA A 434 -14.23 -16.16 27.12
CA ALA A 434 -12.84 -15.94 27.51
C ALA A 434 -12.76 -15.16 28.82
N ALA A 435 -11.71 -15.40 29.60
CA ALA A 435 -11.48 -14.71 30.86
C ALA A 435 -11.40 -13.20 30.65
N GLY A 436 -12.18 -12.41 31.37
CA GLY A 436 -12.26 -10.96 31.27
C GLY A 436 -13.41 -10.44 30.40
N MET A 437 -14.10 -11.28 29.61
CA MET A 437 -15.23 -10.85 28.78
C MET A 437 -16.37 -10.25 29.56
N ASP A 438 -16.77 -10.89 30.68
CA ASP A 438 -17.86 -10.42 31.51
C ASP A 438 -17.58 -9.04 32.12
N GLU A 439 -16.36 -8.81 32.56
CA GLU A 439 -15.94 -7.52 33.10
C GLU A 439 -15.93 -6.46 32.01
N TRP A 440 -15.37 -6.76 30.84
CA TRP A 440 -15.30 -5.83 29.73
C TRP A 440 -16.70 -5.44 29.21
N ARG A 441 -17.55 -6.43 28.90
CA ARG A 441 -18.92 -6.15 28.40
C ARG A 441 -19.81 -5.49 29.46
N GLY A 442 -19.58 -5.77 30.74
CA GLY A 442 -20.27 -5.12 31.86
C GLY A 442 -19.95 -3.64 32.02
N ALA A 443 -18.77 -3.20 31.57
CA ALA A 443 -18.39 -1.79 31.54
C ALA A 443 -19.13 -0.98 30.47
N VAL A 444 -19.65 -1.64 29.43
CA VAL A 444 -20.40 -1.01 28.32
C VAL A 444 -21.89 -1.24 28.49
N LYS A 445 -22.67 -0.17 28.66
CA LYS A 445 -24.13 -0.25 28.84
C LYS A 445 -24.90 -0.38 27.53
N GLU A 446 -24.39 0.23 26.48
CA GLU A 446 -25.02 0.29 25.17
C GLU A 446 -24.71 -0.98 24.35
N ARG A 447 -25.63 -1.32 23.42
CA ARG A 447 -25.48 -2.45 22.49
C ARG A 447 -25.84 -1.99 21.10
N HIS A 448 -25.01 -2.34 20.11
CA HIS A 448 -25.27 -1.98 18.71
C HIS A 448 -25.45 -3.24 17.86
N GLU A 449 -26.48 -3.26 17.01
CA GLU A 449 -26.87 -4.43 16.22
C GLU A 449 -25.79 -4.98 15.28
N ALA A 450 -24.87 -4.13 14.80
CA ALA A 450 -23.71 -4.57 14.02
C ALA A 450 -22.81 -5.60 14.77
N GLY A 451 -22.92 -5.67 16.11
CA GLY A 451 -22.23 -6.69 16.90
C GLY A 451 -22.71 -8.12 16.61
N LYS A 452 -23.96 -8.29 16.15
CA LYS A 452 -24.44 -9.62 15.72
C LYS A 452 -23.66 -10.10 14.49
N LEU A 453 -23.49 -9.23 13.50
CA LEU A 453 -22.70 -9.52 12.31
C LEU A 453 -21.26 -9.90 12.65
N LEU A 454 -20.64 -9.18 13.60
CA LEU A 454 -19.30 -9.52 14.07
C LEU A 454 -19.28 -10.90 14.74
N ALA A 455 -20.21 -11.19 15.63
CA ALA A 455 -20.30 -12.48 16.33
C ALA A 455 -20.52 -13.63 15.35
N ASP A 456 -21.47 -13.50 14.41
CA ASP A 456 -21.76 -14.55 13.42
C ASP A 456 -20.56 -14.84 12.54
N ALA A 457 -19.82 -13.81 12.13
CA ALA A 457 -18.61 -13.96 11.33
C ALA A 457 -17.47 -14.68 12.10
N LEU A 458 -17.34 -14.44 13.41
CA LEU A 458 -16.32 -15.07 14.25
C LEU A 458 -16.65 -16.53 14.60
N MET A 459 -17.81 -17.05 14.24
CA MET A 459 -18.19 -18.45 14.46
C MET A 459 -17.72 -19.38 13.35
N ALA A 460 -17.08 -18.90 12.29
CA ALA A 460 -16.47 -19.72 11.25
C ALA A 460 -15.33 -20.58 11.82
N ASP A 461 -15.01 -21.70 11.15
CA ASP A 461 -13.94 -22.61 11.62
C ASP A 461 -12.56 -21.92 11.57
N SER A 462 -12.32 -21.07 10.60
CA SER A 462 -11.14 -20.22 10.49
C SER A 462 -11.52 -18.78 10.13
N CYS A 463 -10.96 -17.79 10.85
CA CYS A 463 -11.31 -16.39 10.69
C CYS A 463 -10.09 -15.47 10.74
N ALA A 464 -9.98 -14.57 9.77
CA ALA A 464 -9.04 -13.45 9.81
C ALA A 464 -9.77 -12.14 10.15
N LEU A 465 -9.42 -11.55 11.28
CA LEU A 465 -9.90 -10.25 11.73
C LEU A 465 -8.87 -9.18 11.31
N LEU A 466 -9.24 -8.28 10.39
CA LEU A 466 -8.42 -7.16 9.93
C LEU A 466 -8.86 -5.89 10.63
N VAL A 467 -8.10 -5.45 11.63
CA VAL A 467 -8.40 -4.24 12.41
C VAL A 467 -7.70 -3.05 11.77
N GLY A 468 -8.47 -2.05 11.36
CA GLY A 468 -7.98 -0.90 10.62
C GLY A 468 -7.82 0.38 11.42
N GLU A 469 -7.64 1.48 10.68
CA GLU A 469 -7.28 2.78 11.19
C GLU A 469 -8.35 3.44 12.07
N GLU A 470 -9.64 3.21 11.84
CA GLU A 470 -10.71 3.78 12.67
C GLU A 470 -10.63 3.32 14.13
N ILE A 471 -10.26 2.05 14.36
CA ILE A 471 -10.07 1.49 15.70
C ILE A 471 -8.71 1.90 16.27
N ARG A 472 -7.65 1.78 15.46
CA ARG A 472 -6.28 2.08 15.90
C ARG A 472 -6.09 3.54 16.32
N SER A 473 -6.73 4.49 15.62
CA SER A 473 -6.70 5.93 15.95
C SER A 473 -7.75 6.37 16.96
N HIS A 474 -8.61 5.44 17.45
CA HIS A 474 -9.62 5.76 18.45
C HIS A 474 -8.98 6.19 19.78
N ALA A 475 -9.65 7.09 20.51
CA ALA A 475 -9.16 7.55 21.82
C ALA A 475 -9.06 6.44 22.87
N ASP A 476 -9.78 5.35 22.70
CA ASP A 476 -9.79 4.16 23.58
C ASP A 476 -9.37 2.89 22.82
N ALA A 477 -8.42 3.03 21.91
CA ALA A 477 -7.97 1.97 21.01
C ALA A 477 -7.51 0.71 21.75
N ALA A 478 -6.74 0.86 22.84
CA ALA A 478 -6.23 -0.26 23.64
C ALA A 478 -7.36 -1.09 24.22
N SER A 479 -8.44 -0.45 24.70
CA SER A 479 -9.62 -1.18 25.21
C SER A 479 -10.39 -1.89 24.11
N LEU A 480 -10.58 -1.24 22.96
CA LEU A 480 -11.26 -1.85 21.82
C LEU A 480 -10.50 -3.06 21.29
N ILE A 481 -9.18 -2.94 21.12
CA ILE A 481 -8.31 -4.02 20.66
C ILE A 481 -8.27 -5.16 21.70
N TYR A 482 -8.28 -4.85 23.00
CA TYR A 482 -8.40 -5.86 24.05
C TYR A 482 -9.76 -6.59 23.99
N GLY A 483 -10.86 -5.86 23.78
CA GLY A 483 -12.18 -6.46 23.61
C GLY A 483 -12.26 -7.40 22.39
N LEU A 484 -11.62 -7.02 21.27
CA LEU A 484 -11.50 -7.88 20.10
C LEU A 484 -10.62 -9.10 20.35
N ASP A 485 -9.53 -8.97 21.10
CA ASP A 485 -8.68 -10.09 21.53
C ASP A 485 -9.47 -11.12 22.35
N LEU A 486 -10.29 -10.65 23.30
CA LEU A 486 -11.17 -11.52 24.08
C LEU A 486 -12.17 -12.28 23.21
N LEU A 487 -12.79 -11.64 22.22
CA LEU A 487 -13.68 -12.28 21.26
C LEU A 487 -12.95 -13.36 20.44
N MET A 488 -11.78 -13.04 19.90
CA MET A 488 -10.98 -13.98 19.10
C MET A 488 -10.54 -15.19 19.93
N ARG A 489 -10.15 -14.99 21.19
CA ARG A 489 -9.84 -16.08 22.12
C ARG A 489 -11.06 -16.94 22.43
N ALA A 490 -12.22 -16.34 22.71
CA ALA A 490 -13.44 -17.07 22.98
C ALA A 490 -13.85 -17.95 21.79
N CYS A 491 -13.65 -17.46 20.56
CA CYS A 491 -14.00 -18.20 19.33
C CYS A 491 -12.93 -19.21 18.88
N GLY A 492 -11.72 -19.22 19.50
CA GLY A 492 -10.64 -20.17 19.16
C GLY A 492 -9.70 -19.66 18.04
N HIS A 493 -9.74 -18.38 17.71
CA HIS A 493 -8.92 -17.78 16.64
C HIS A 493 -7.69 -17.00 17.15
N ALA A 494 -7.15 -17.39 18.31
CA ALA A 494 -6.01 -16.74 18.94
C ALA A 494 -4.92 -17.71 19.41
N GLU A 495 -4.91 -18.92 18.85
CA GLU A 495 -3.93 -19.96 19.19
C GLU A 495 -2.75 -19.94 18.21
N GLU A 496 -1.61 -20.47 18.64
CA GLU A 496 -0.42 -20.59 17.77
C GLU A 496 -0.74 -21.48 16.57
N GLY A 497 -0.45 -20.97 15.36
CA GLY A 497 -0.75 -21.63 14.08
C GLY A 497 -2.15 -21.35 13.50
N SER A 498 -3.07 -20.78 14.31
CA SER A 498 -4.42 -20.38 13.85
C SER A 498 -4.78 -18.94 14.26
N ASP A 499 -3.78 -18.10 14.55
CA ASP A 499 -3.99 -16.73 15.01
C ASP A 499 -4.52 -15.83 13.91
N GLY A 500 -5.80 -15.48 14.00
CA GLY A 500 -6.50 -14.61 13.07
C GLY A 500 -6.50 -13.12 13.43
N ARG A 501 -5.75 -12.68 14.44
CA ARG A 501 -5.72 -11.30 14.94
C ARG A 501 -4.74 -10.45 14.12
N ASN A 502 -5.22 -9.67 13.16
CA ASN A 502 -4.40 -8.86 12.30
C ASN A 502 -4.71 -7.37 12.54
N LEU A 503 -3.73 -6.63 13.06
CA LEU A 503 -3.81 -5.18 13.23
C LEU A 503 -3.02 -4.50 12.11
N ILE A 504 -3.72 -3.83 11.19
CA ILE A 504 -3.12 -3.19 10.03
C ILE A 504 -2.22 -2.04 10.50
N PRO A 505 -0.89 -2.10 10.25
CA PRO A 505 0.01 -1.05 10.69
C PRO A 505 -0.11 0.21 9.84
N GLU A 506 0.33 1.34 10.36
CA GLU A 506 0.35 2.60 9.61
C GLU A 506 1.52 2.69 8.65
N GLY A 507 2.67 2.12 9.00
CA GLY A 507 3.90 2.17 8.20
C GLY A 507 4.67 0.86 8.19
N MET A 508 5.74 0.85 7.40
CA MET A 508 6.77 -0.18 7.46
C MET A 508 7.40 -0.20 8.84
N ASN A 509 8.02 -1.31 9.24
CA ASN A 509 8.74 -1.47 10.50
C ASN A 509 7.90 -1.28 11.79
N ALA A 510 6.57 -1.16 11.70
CA ALA A 510 5.72 -0.92 12.86
C ALA A 510 5.93 -1.98 13.97
N GLN A 511 6.12 -3.24 13.59
CA GLN A 511 6.42 -4.35 14.50
C GLN A 511 7.78 -4.22 15.20
N LEU A 512 8.71 -3.46 14.62
CA LEU A 512 10.05 -3.25 15.17
C LEU A 512 10.12 -2.10 16.16
N LEU A 513 9.19 -1.14 16.07
CA LEU A 513 9.25 0.10 16.85
C LEU A 513 9.32 -0.16 18.36
N SER A 514 8.53 -1.10 18.86
CA SER A 514 8.55 -1.49 20.28
C SER A 514 9.89 -2.12 20.69
N SER A 515 10.51 -2.92 19.82
CA SER A 515 11.81 -3.55 20.10
C SER A 515 12.95 -2.52 20.14
N VAL A 516 12.96 -1.56 19.20
CA VAL A 516 14.03 -0.57 19.09
C VAL A 516 13.88 0.55 20.12
N PHE A 517 12.68 1.06 20.31
CA PHE A 517 12.46 2.25 21.17
C PHE A 517 11.87 1.92 22.53
N GLY A 518 11.46 0.68 22.77
CA GLY A 518 10.77 0.30 24.00
C GLY A 518 9.34 0.89 24.05
N ASP A 519 8.86 1.15 25.26
CA ASP A 519 7.51 1.66 25.50
C ASP A 519 7.46 3.17 25.30
N ILE A 520 7.25 3.63 24.04
CA ILE A 520 6.99 5.04 23.76
C ILE A 520 5.56 5.38 24.18
N ARG A 521 5.44 6.26 25.17
CA ARG A 521 4.16 6.67 25.76
C ARG A 521 3.68 8.05 25.31
N THR A 522 4.45 8.75 24.50
CA THR A 522 4.11 10.11 24.02
C THR A 522 3.55 10.03 22.61
N SER A 523 2.33 10.48 22.40
CA SER A 523 1.77 10.69 21.06
C SER A 523 2.35 11.95 20.42
N ALA A 524 2.26 12.07 19.09
CA ALA A 524 2.66 13.28 18.40
C ALA A 524 1.90 14.52 18.90
N GLY A 525 0.60 14.40 19.19
CA GLY A 525 -0.20 15.48 19.75
C GLY A 525 0.27 15.91 21.15
N GLU A 526 0.62 14.96 22.02
CA GLU A 526 1.19 15.28 23.34
C GLU A 526 2.57 15.91 23.22
N LEU A 527 3.40 15.49 22.25
CA LEU A 527 4.70 16.11 21.98
C LEU A 527 4.55 17.58 21.56
N PHE A 528 3.62 17.87 20.65
CA PHE A 528 3.35 19.25 20.22
C PHE A 528 2.77 20.09 21.36
N ASN A 529 1.87 19.55 22.17
CA ASN A 529 1.35 20.24 23.33
C ASN A 529 2.45 20.55 24.36
N ALA A 530 3.36 19.61 24.62
CA ALA A 530 4.51 19.86 25.49
C ALA A 530 5.42 21.00 24.95
N ALA A 531 5.63 21.02 23.62
CA ALA A 531 6.35 22.09 22.96
C ALA A 531 5.63 23.46 23.11
N ALA A 532 4.32 23.49 22.82
CA ALA A 532 3.52 24.72 22.93
C ALA A 532 3.45 25.28 24.37
N ASN A 533 3.49 24.40 25.37
CA ASN A 533 3.46 24.74 26.79
C ASN A 533 4.83 25.11 27.38
N GLY A 534 5.92 25.08 26.59
CA GLY A 534 7.26 25.44 27.06
C GLY A 534 7.95 24.34 27.88
N GLU A 535 7.51 23.09 27.76
CA GLU A 535 8.19 21.94 28.35
C GLU A 535 9.40 21.50 27.52
N LEU A 536 9.48 21.91 26.24
CA LEU A 536 10.57 21.66 25.31
C LEU A 536 11.23 22.99 24.90
N ASP A 537 12.50 22.92 24.52
CA ASP A 537 13.30 24.06 24.08
C ASP A 537 13.68 23.98 22.60
N ALA A 538 13.60 22.79 21.98
CA ALA A 538 13.88 22.55 20.55
C ALA A 538 13.21 21.27 20.04
N MET A 539 13.04 21.18 18.72
CA MET A 539 12.47 20.02 18.04
C MET A 539 13.41 19.44 16.99
N ILE A 540 13.44 18.11 16.86
CA ILE A 540 14.04 17.39 15.74
C ILE A 540 12.93 16.64 15.02
N LEU A 541 12.79 16.87 13.71
CA LEU A 541 11.82 16.20 12.84
C LEU A 541 12.56 15.34 11.82
N VAL A 542 12.31 14.04 11.84
CA VAL A 542 13.05 13.09 10.97
C VAL A 542 12.09 12.42 9.98
N GLY A 543 12.10 12.89 8.74
CA GLY A 543 11.25 12.37 7.66
C GLY A 543 9.75 12.57 7.90
N SER A 544 9.39 13.54 8.73
CA SER A 544 8.02 13.83 9.13
C SER A 544 7.58 15.19 8.58
N ASP A 545 6.36 15.26 8.05
CA ASP A 545 5.69 16.49 7.65
C ASP A 545 4.30 16.57 8.29
N PRO A 546 4.22 16.83 9.61
CA PRO A 546 2.96 16.78 10.35
C PRO A 546 1.92 17.79 9.86
N LEU A 547 2.32 18.87 9.21
CA LEU A 547 1.40 19.83 8.62
C LEU A 547 0.80 19.30 7.33
N GLY A 548 1.61 18.85 6.38
CA GLY A 548 1.16 18.31 5.12
C GLY A 548 0.37 17.00 5.27
N ASP A 549 0.70 16.18 6.27
CA ASP A 549 -0.02 14.93 6.59
C ASP A 549 -1.24 15.16 7.49
N GLY A 550 -1.46 16.38 7.98
CA GLY A 550 -2.59 16.72 8.85
C GLY A 550 -2.52 16.04 10.22
N LEU A 551 -1.31 15.78 10.71
CA LEU A 551 -1.06 15.18 12.02
C LEU A 551 -1.08 16.28 13.11
N PHE A 552 -2.21 16.42 13.80
CA PHE A 552 -2.38 17.47 14.83
C PHE A 552 -1.92 18.87 14.35
N PRO A 553 -2.46 19.37 13.21
CA PRO A 553 -1.87 20.50 12.50
C PRO A 553 -1.92 21.80 13.30
N ALA A 554 -2.94 22.02 14.14
CA ALA A 554 -3.04 23.20 14.98
C ALA A 554 -1.95 23.21 16.07
N GLU A 555 -1.80 22.09 16.77
CA GLU A 555 -0.79 21.88 17.81
C GLU A 555 0.61 21.90 17.20
N ALA A 556 0.83 21.26 16.05
CA ALA A 556 2.10 21.26 15.33
C ALA A 556 2.51 22.69 14.94
N LYS A 557 1.62 23.45 14.32
CA LYS A 557 1.89 24.84 13.92
C LYS A 557 2.20 25.73 15.12
N GLN A 558 1.47 25.59 16.22
CA GLN A 558 1.71 26.34 17.44
C GLN A 558 3.07 26.00 18.07
N ALA A 559 3.44 24.72 18.09
CA ALA A 559 4.71 24.25 18.63
C ALA A 559 5.90 24.80 17.82
N MET A 560 5.86 24.59 16.49
CA MET A 560 6.97 24.96 15.60
C MET A 560 7.15 26.46 15.42
N GLY A 561 6.08 27.25 15.54
CA GLY A 561 6.19 28.71 15.54
C GLY A 561 6.87 29.29 16.78
N LYS A 562 7.17 28.48 17.80
CA LYS A 562 7.77 28.92 19.05
C LYS A 562 9.18 28.39 19.32
N LEU A 563 9.51 27.22 18.74
CA LEU A 563 10.75 26.51 19.08
C LEU A 563 11.67 26.35 17.88
N PRO A 564 13.00 26.45 18.10
CA PRO A 564 13.97 26.06 17.10
C PRO A 564 13.74 24.63 16.61
N THR A 565 13.76 24.45 15.29
CA THR A 565 13.44 23.19 14.64
C THR A 565 14.53 22.74 13.68
N VAL A 566 15.04 21.53 13.88
CA VAL A 566 15.96 20.85 12.97
C VAL A 566 15.19 19.81 12.18
N GLN A 567 15.08 20.00 10.87
CA GLN A 567 14.45 19.06 9.94
C GLN A 567 15.52 18.19 9.29
N ILE A 568 15.31 16.86 9.31
CA ILE A 568 16.18 15.87 8.68
C ILE A 568 15.31 15.01 7.77
N GLY A 569 15.60 14.99 6.48
CA GLY A 569 14.75 14.23 5.58
C GLY A 569 15.14 14.34 4.11
N ALA A 570 14.41 13.64 3.26
CA ALA A 570 14.61 13.65 1.81
C ALA A 570 13.67 14.64 1.09
N ILE A 571 12.51 14.93 1.67
CA ILE A 571 11.48 15.84 1.12
C ILE A 571 11.22 16.98 2.12
N ALA A 572 11.08 18.19 1.60
CA ALA A 572 10.85 19.40 2.39
C ALA A 572 9.46 19.39 3.06
N GLY A 573 8.39 19.39 2.28
CA GLY A 573 7.02 19.45 2.79
C GLY A 573 6.65 20.82 3.39
N GLU A 574 5.44 20.90 3.97
CA GLU A 574 4.92 22.15 4.57
C GLU A 574 5.67 22.57 5.83
N ILE A 575 6.30 21.61 6.51
CA ILE A 575 7.05 21.87 7.74
C ILE A 575 8.31 22.73 7.53
N SER A 576 8.85 22.75 6.31
CA SER A 576 10.09 23.49 6.00
C SER A 576 10.00 24.99 6.25
N GLN A 577 8.78 25.55 6.24
CA GLN A 577 8.59 26.96 6.60
C GLN A 577 8.99 27.29 8.05
N PHE A 578 9.09 26.30 8.93
CA PHE A 578 9.46 26.46 10.33
C PHE A 578 10.87 25.93 10.64
N ALA A 579 11.52 25.25 9.71
CA ALA A 579 12.84 24.68 9.94
C ALA A 579 13.92 25.78 10.03
N ASP A 580 14.72 25.79 11.10
CA ASP A 580 15.91 26.64 11.24
C ASP A 580 17.12 26.02 10.57
N VAL A 581 17.19 24.68 10.57
CA VAL A 581 18.23 23.90 9.91
C VAL A 581 17.57 22.75 9.15
N GLN A 582 17.98 22.57 7.89
CA GLN A 582 17.64 21.39 7.11
C GLN A 582 18.89 20.55 6.83
N LEU A 583 18.81 19.24 7.12
CA LEU A 583 19.87 18.28 6.85
C LEU A 583 19.35 17.24 5.84
N PRO A 584 19.96 17.12 4.67
CA PRO A 584 19.50 16.21 3.63
C PRO A 584 19.78 14.75 3.98
N ALA A 585 18.73 13.93 3.94
CA ALA A 585 18.83 12.48 4.02
C ALA A 585 18.49 11.86 2.66
N ALA A 586 19.21 10.82 2.28
CA ALA A 586 19.04 10.15 1.01
C ALA A 586 17.71 9.39 0.94
N ALA A 587 17.13 9.28 -0.27
CA ALA A 587 15.92 8.51 -0.53
C ALA A 587 16.18 6.99 -0.42
N TYR A 588 15.13 6.20 -0.27
CA TYR A 588 15.26 4.73 -0.17
C TYR A 588 15.84 4.08 -1.44
N SER A 589 15.74 4.74 -2.59
CA SER A 589 16.34 4.32 -3.86
C SER A 589 17.83 4.70 -3.99
N GLU A 590 18.34 5.54 -3.09
CA GLU A 590 19.71 6.09 -3.10
C GLU A 590 20.61 5.46 -2.02
N VAL A 591 20.06 4.54 -1.21
CA VAL A 591 20.79 3.86 -0.13
C VAL A 591 20.34 2.42 0.00
N GLU A 592 21.27 1.55 0.42
CA GLU A 592 20.93 0.22 0.89
C GLU A 592 20.24 0.34 2.26
N GLY A 593 19.14 -0.39 2.46
CA GLY A 593 18.44 -0.43 3.72
C GLY A 593 17.51 -1.62 3.84
N SER A 594 17.27 -2.06 5.08
CA SER A 594 16.36 -3.15 5.40
C SER A 594 15.05 -2.62 5.92
N PHE A 595 13.95 -3.31 5.58
CA PHE A 595 12.60 -2.95 5.97
C PHE A 595 11.85 -4.20 6.43
N ILE A 596 10.92 -4.03 7.35
CA ILE A 596 10.01 -5.08 7.80
C ILE A 596 8.61 -4.73 7.33
N ASN A 597 8.00 -5.59 6.53
CA ASN A 597 6.64 -5.38 6.04
C ASN A 597 5.58 -5.77 7.08
N MET A 598 4.31 -5.59 6.76
CA MET A 598 3.21 -5.89 7.67
C MET A 598 3.08 -7.37 8.06
N GLU A 599 3.65 -8.30 7.27
CA GLU A 599 3.72 -9.74 7.59
C GLU A 599 4.92 -10.11 8.47
N GLY A 600 5.78 -9.16 8.82
CA GLY A 600 7.04 -9.43 9.51
C GLY A 600 8.16 -9.93 8.60
N ARG A 601 8.00 -9.84 7.27
CA ARG A 601 9.04 -10.22 6.31
C ARG A 601 10.09 -9.15 6.18
N VAL A 602 11.34 -9.58 6.12
CA VAL A 602 12.46 -8.72 5.75
C VAL A 602 12.40 -8.41 4.26
N ARG A 603 12.61 -7.12 3.96
CA ARG A 603 12.71 -6.59 2.62
C ARG A 603 13.97 -5.76 2.51
N ILE A 604 14.72 -5.92 1.44
CA ILE A 604 15.96 -5.17 1.22
C ILE A 604 15.76 -4.23 0.03
N ALA A 605 15.93 -2.93 0.29
CA ALA A 605 16.05 -1.94 -0.78
C ALA A 605 17.53 -1.83 -1.15
N GLY A 606 17.85 -2.15 -2.39
CA GLY A 606 19.17 -1.88 -2.96
C GLY A 606 19.38 -0.39 -3.23
N GLN A 607 20.58 -0.02 -3.61
CA GLN A 607 20.93 1.35 -4.01
C GLN A 607 21.01 1.47 -5.54
N PRO A 608 19.89 1.55 -6.27
CA PRO A 608 19.90 1.63 -7.73
C PRO A 608 20.34 2.99 -8.28
N LEU A 609 20.31 4.04 -7.46
CA LEU A 609 20.58 5.42 -7.89
C LEU A 609 21.70 6.05 -7.06
N SER A 610 22.40 7.00 -7.65
CA SER A 610 23.30 7.90 -6.94
C SER A 610 22.51 9.06 -6.32
N SER A 611 23.02 9.63 -5.23
CA SER A 611 22.47 10.86 -4.64
C SER A 611 22.58 12.03 -5.64
N ILE A 612 21.59 12.89 -5.67
CA ILE A 612 21.51 14.04 -6.61
C ILE A 612 22.43 15.17 -6.17
N GLY A 613 22.53 15.39 -4.86
CA GLY A 613 23.31 16.46 -4.26
C GLY A 613 24.28 15.95 -3.19
N SER A 614 24.23 16.52 -2.02
CA SER A 614 25.10 16.14 -0.90
C SER A 614 24.39 15.29 0.17
N GLU A 615 23.27 14.67 -0.17
CA GLU A 615 22.48 13.81 0.73
C GLU A 615 23.33 12.66 1.27
N ARG A 616 23.01 12.22 2.47
CA ARG A 616 23.68 11.10 3.12
C ARG A 616 22.66 10.09 3.64
N PRO A 617 23.02 8.81 3.72
CA PRO A 617 22.20 7.84 4.45
C PRO A 617 21.83 8.40 5.84
N LEU A 618 20.57 8.27 6.25
CA LEU A 618 20.08 8.83 7.51
C LEU A 618 20.98 8.47 8.69
N TRP A 619 21.43 7.20 8.75
CA TRP A 619 22.29 6.78 9.83
C TRP A 619 23.61 7.57 9.91
N LYS A 620 24.20 7.95 8.77
CA LYS A 620 25.40 8.78 8.75
C LYS A 620 25.12 10.20 9.26
N VAL A 621 23.97 10.76 8.94
CA VAL A 621 23.53 12.06 9.47
C VAL A 621 23.41 12.00 11.00
N MET A 622 22.79 10.92 11.54
CA MET A 622 22.65 10.73 12.99
C MET A 622 24.02 10.57 13.68
N MET A 623 24.92 9.76 13.13
CA MET A 623 26.27 9.58 13.69
C MET A 623 27.08 10.86 13.66
N ARG A 624 26.94 11.70 12.62
CA ARG A 624 27.59 13.00 12.55
C ARG A 624 27.07 13.98 13.62
N LEU A 625 25.77 13.95 13.90
CA LEU A 625 25.19 14.72 15.00
C LEU A 625 25.72 14.25 16.35
N VAL A 626 25.79 12.94 16.62
CA VAL A 626 26.38 12.37 17.85
C VAL A 626 27.79 12.88 18.04
N GLN A 627 28.63 12.80 17.00
CA GLN A 627 30.02 13.27 17.04
C GLN A 627 30.10 14.77 17.37
N ALA A 628 29.30 15.57 16.69
CA ALA A 628 29.32 17.05 16.87
C ALA A 628 28.78 17.47 18.25
N MET A 629 27.88 16.71 18.85
CA MET A 629 27.41 16.90 20.23
C MET A 629 28.47 16.55 21.28
N GLY A 630 29.59 15.92 20.87
CA GLY A 630 30.70 15.49 21.73
C GLY A 630 30.52 14.07 22.27
N GLY A 631 29.59 13.27 21.70
CA GLY A 631 29.40 11.86 22.02
C GLY A 631 30.41 10.97 21.29
N GLU A 632 30.63 9.75 21.81
CA GLU A 632 31.32 8.68 21.10
C GLU A 632 30.42 8.17 19.98
N VAL A 633 30.97 8.03 18.75
CA VAL A 633 30.20 7.56 17.58
C VAL A 633 29.93 6.07 17.71
N PRO A 634 28.67 5.62 17.82
CA PRO A 634 28.36 4.23 18.08
C PRO A 634 28.66 3.28 16.90
N ALA A 635 28.59 3.79 15.66
CA ALA A 635 28.84 3.01 14.45
C ALA A 635 29.46 3.88 13.35
N ILE A 636 30.51 3.37 12.70
CA ILE A 636 31.20 4.06 11.59
C ILE A 636 30.92 3.42 10.21
N ASN A 637 30.35 2.23 10.21
CA ASN A 637 29.94 1.49 9.02
C ASN A 637 28.61 0.77 9.24
N LEU A 638 28.09 0.16 8.18
CA LEU A 638 26.78 -0.49 8.21
C LEU A 638 26.77 -1.78 9.06
N ASP A 639 27.87 -2.53 9.08
CA ASP A 639 27.98 -3.79 9.84
C ASP A 639 28.00 -3.53 11.35
N GLU A 640 28.69 -2.48 11.79
CA GLU A 640 28.65 -2.05 13.19
C GLU A 640 27.23 -1.59 13.58
N LEU A 641 26.56 -0.84 12.68
CA LEU A 641 25.17 -0.41 12.91
C LEU A 641 24.23 -1.61 12.99
N ARG A 642 24.35 -2.59 12.10
CA ARG A 642 23.60 -3.85 12.11
C ARG A 642 23.83 -4.65 13.39
N SER A 643 25.04 -4.61 13.95
CA SER A 643 25.32 -5.20 15.28
C SER A 643 24.55 -4.49 16.41
N HIS A 644 24.26 -3.19 16.28
CA HIS A 644 23.37 -2.49 17.21
C HIS A 644 21.91 -2.87 16.99
N VAL A 645 21.47 -3.09 15.75
CA VAL A 645 20.12 -3.60 15.45
C VAL A 645 19.94 -4.95 16.15
N ALA A 646 20.86 -5.88 15.98
CA ALA A 646 20.81 -7.21 16.61
C ALA A 646 20.76 -7.15 18.16
N ARG A 647 21.41 -6.16 18.78
CA ARG A 647 21.33 -5.95 20.23
C ARG A 647 19.97 -5.42 20.69
N LEU A 648 19.36 -4.51 19.94
CA LEU A 648 18.05 -3.92 20.26
C LEU A 648 16.89 -4.85 19.90
N ALA A 649 17.04 -5.59 18.81
CA ALA A 649 16.05 -6.52 18.29
C ALA A 649 16.73 -7.86 17.93
N PRO A 650 17.00 -8.74 18.92
CA PRO A 650 17.76 -9.98 18.70
C PRO A 650 17.18 -10.92 17.65
N GLN A 651 15.86 -10.84 17.39
CA GLN A 651 15.18 -11.59 16.33
C GLN A 651 15.64 -11.18 14.93
N LEU A 652 16.37 -10.07 14.80
CA LEU A 652 16.92 -9.58 13.52
C LEU A 652 18.40 -9.91 13.35
N ASP A 653 19.00 -10.70 14.24
CA ASP A 653 20.39 -11.09 14.08
C ASP A 653 20.56 -12.02 12.87
N GLY A 654 21.48 -11.68 11.98
CA GLY A 654 21.73 -12.43 10.74
C GLY A 654 20.66 -12.27 9.62
N VAL A 655 19.66 -11.44 9.83
CA VAL A 655 18.50 -11.29 8.93
C VAL A 655 18.86 -10.67 7.57
N TRP A 656 19.99 -9.97 7.49
CA TRP A 656 20.46 -9.31 6.25
C TRP A 656 20.69 -10.29 5.10
N ASP A 657 20.92 -11.57 5.43
CA ASP A 657 21.09 -12.66 4.47
C ASP A 657 19.78 -13.46 4.20
N ALA A 658 18.70 -13.10 4.90
CA ALA A 658 17.41 -13.80 4.89
C ALA A 658 16.28 -12.99 4.22
N GLU A 659 16.57 -12.37 3.09
CA GLU A 659 15.58 -11.60 2.33
C GLU A 659 14.35 -12.46 1.99
N GLY A 660 13.17 -11.93 2.31
CA GLY A 660 11.89 -12.60 2.07
C GLY A 660 11.44 -13.52 3.20
N GLU A 661 12.26 -13.83 4.21
CA GLU A 661 11.85 -14.62 5.37
C GLU A 661 11.01 -13.80 6.36
N ILE A 662 10.08 -14.48 7.03
CA ILE A 662 9.32 -13.91 8.15
C ILE A 662 10.16 -14.08 9.41
N VAL A 663 10.66 -12.96 9.94
CA VAL A 663 11.57 -12.96 11.11
C VAL A 663 10.94 -12.39 12.36
N ILE A 664 9.87 -11.60 12.22
CA ILE A 664 9.12 -11.03 13.33
C ILE A 664 7.72 -11.62 13.30
N GLY A 665 7.44 -12.54 14.22
CA GLY A 665 6.07 -12.88 14.57
C GLY A 665 5.45 -11.72 15.37
N THR A 666 4.19 -11.39 15.12
CA THR A 666 3.47 -10.40 15.92
C THR A 666 3.46 -10.84 17.39
N ALA A 667 4.12 -10.08 18.26
CA ALA A 667 4.12 -10.39 19.70
C ALA A 667 2.70 -10.25 20.24
N ARG A 668 2.31 -11.21 21.08
CA ARG A 668 1.00 -11.27 21.69
C ARG A 668 1.12 -10.92 23.15
N ASN A 669 0.71 -9.72 23.52
CA ASN A 669 0.78 -9.29 24.91
C ASN A 669 -0.14 -10.13 25.80
N LYS A 670 0.48 -10.84 26.73
CA LYS A 670 -0.23 -11.61 27.74
C LYS A 670 -0.35 -10.72 28.98
N GLY A 671 -1.39 -9.90 29.10
CA GLY A 671 -1.65 -9.43 30.44
C GLY A 671 -2.14 -8.01 30.69
N ALA A 672 -2.21 -7.13 29.70
CA ALA A 672 -2.78 -5.81 29.94
C ALA A 672 -4.32 -5.86 29.80
N VAL A 673 -5.04 -5.72 30.90
CA VAL A 673 -6.51 -5.61 30.92
C VAL A 673 -6.89 -4.14 30.74
N PHE A 674 -7.60 -3.84 29.67
CA PHE A 674 -8.08 -2.49 29.40
C PHE A 674 -9.61 -2.48 29.31
N LEU A 675 -10.26 -1.88 30.30
CA LEU A 675 -11.69 -1.68 30.29
C LEU A 675 -12.05 -0.41 29.50
N PRO A 676 -13.22 -0.38 28.82
CA PRO A 676 -13.70 0.80 28.13
C PRO A 676 -13.79 2.00 29.05
N SER A 677 -13.18 3.11 28.64
CA SER A 677 -13.29 4.37 29.35
C SER A 677 -14.68 4.96 29.16
N LYS A 678 -15.16 5.74 30.13
CA LYS A 678 -16.34 6.58 29.93
C LYS A 678 -15.92 7.75 29.03
N ALA A 679 -16.04 7.58 27.71
CA ALA A 679 -15.75 8.64 26.75
C ALA A 679 -16.54 9.91 27.09
N LYS A 680 -15.85 11.03 27.27
CA LYS A 680 -16.51 12.34 27.33
C LYS A 680 -17.09 12.58 25.93
N LYS A 681 -18.41 12.65 25.81
CA LYS A 681 -19.09 13.07 24.59
C LYS A 681 -18.71 14.53 24.33
N GLN A 682 -17.76 14.75 23.44
CA GLN A 682 -17.40 16.07 22.91
C GLN A 682 -17.95 16.16 21.49
N GLY A 683 -18.72 17.21 21.19
CA GLY A 683 -19.30 17.44 19.88
C GLY A 683 -20.48 16.53 19.50
N LYS A 684 -21.21 16.93 18.46
CA LYS A 684 -22.42 16.24 17.98
C LYS A 684 -22.15 15.22 16.90
N LEU A 685 -21.15 15.47 16.05
CA LEU A 685 -20.78 14.63 14.93
C LEU A 685 -19.39 14.03 15.13
N ASP A 686 -19.25 12.76 14.76
CA ASP A 686 -17.94 12.09 14.73
C ASP A 686 -17.16 12.47 13.48
N VAL A 687 -15.84 12.57 13.58
CA VAL A 687 -14.95 12.85 12.46
C VAL A 687 -14.14 11.62 12.11
N VAL A 688 -14.14 11.25 10.83
CA VAL A 688 -13.30 10.19 10.27
C VAL A 688 -12.47 10.77 9.14
N SER A 689 -11.16 10.66 9.23
CA SER A 689 -10.25 11.07 8.16
C SER A 689 -9.99 9.92 7.22
N ARG A 690 -10.12 10.18 5.91
CA ARG A 690 -9.84 9.19 4.88
C ARG A 690 -8.37 9.24 4.47
N TYR A 691 -7.75 8.08 4.32
CA TYR A 691 -6.48 7.93 3.62
C TYR A 691 -6.68 8.12 2.11
N SER A 692 -5.78 8.81 1.44
CA SER A 692 -5.77 8.95 -0.02
C SER A 692 -4.49 8.36 -0.60
N LEU A 693 -4.61 7.36 -1.48
CA LEU A 693 -3.47 6.71 -2.10
C LEU A 693 -2.53 7.71 -2.79
N TYR A 694 -3.09 8.71 -3.45
CA TYR A 694 -2.36 9.64 -4.31
C TYR A 694 -1.88 10.93 -3.60
N ARG A 695 -2.22 11.14 -2.32
CA ARG A 695 -1.98 12.42 -1.63
C ARG A 695 -1.36 12.30 -0.25
N GLU A 696 -1.33 11.12 0.34
CA GLU A 696 -0.80 10.90 1.67
C GLU A 696 0.70 10.68 1.66
N GLY A 697 1.39 11.32 2.60
CA GLY A 697 2.84 11.28 2.75
C GLY A 697 3.58 12.27 1.83
N ALA A 698 4.69 12.78 2.30
CA ALA A 698 5.47 13.82 1.63
C ALA A 698 5.89 13.40 0.20
N TRP A 699 6.27 12.15 0.00
CA TRP A 699 6.64 11.62 -1.32
C TRP A 699 5.50 11.66 -2.34
N ALA A 700 4.28 11.28 -1.94
CA ALA A 700 3.14 11.32 -2.85
C ALA A 700 2.74 12.76 -3.21
N ARG A 701 2.89 13.72 -2.29
CA ARG A 701 2.62 15.14 -2.55
C ARG A 701 3.68 15.79 -3.43
N ALA A 702 4.93 15.35 -3.33
CA ALA A 702 6.03 15.83 -4.17
C ALA A 702 6.03 15.21 -5.58
N SER A 703 5.20 14.18 -5.84
CA SER A 703 5.02 13.56 -7.15
C SER A 703 3.98 14.31 -7.96
N GLU A 704 4.34 14.84 -9.12
CA GLU A 704 3.40 15.48 -10.05
C GLU A 704 2.42 14.48 -10.64
N LEU A 705 2.89 13.27 -11.00
CA LEU A 705 2.09 12.19 -11.53
C LEU A 705 0.99 11.75 -10.56
N LEU A 706 1.34 11.53 -9.29
CA LEU A 706 0.37 11.15 -8.26
C LEU A 706 -0.56 12.32 -7.92
N THR A 707 -0.08 13.55 -7.91
CA THR A 707 -0.90 14.73 -7.67
C THR A 707 -1.94 14.93 -8.78
N ASP A 708 -1.58 14.72 -10.06
CA ASP A 708 -2.54 14.79 -11.18
C ASP A 708 -3.59 13.67 -11.07
N ALA A 709 -3.17 12.44 -10.82
CA ALA A 709 -4.09 11.33 -10.56
C ALA A 709 -5.03 11.65 -9.37
N GLY A 710 -4.50 12.19 -8.28
CA GLY A 710 -5.28 12.60 -7.14
C GLY A 710 -6.30 13.71 -7.42
N ARG A 711 -6.04 14.62 -8.36
CA ARG A 711 -7.01 15.62 -8.81
C ARG A 711 -8.16 14.98 -9.60
N ARG A 712 -7.86 14.05 -10.49
CA ARG A 712 -8.86 13.34 -11.31
C ARG A 712 -9.76 12.42 -10.48
N HIS A 713 -9.24 11.87 -9.39
CA HIS A 713 -9.99 11.02 -8.43
C HIS A 713 -10.54 11.81 -7.22
N ALA A 714 -10.57 13.14 -7.27
CA ALA A 714 -10.97 13.97 -6.15
C ALA A 714 -12.41 13.69 -5.70
N LEU A 715 -12.58 13.52 -4.40
CA LEU A 715 -13.85 13.58 -3.71
C LEU A 715 -14.07 15.00 -3.14
N ASP A 716 -15.28 15.32 -2.75
CA ASP A 716 -15.56 16.50 -1.92
C ASP A 716 -14.66 16.50 -0.70
N ASP A 717 -14.21 17.67 -0.26
CA ASP A 717 -13.26 17.79 0.86
C ASP A 717 -13.83 17.24 2.17
N VAL A 718 -15.13 17.45 2.38
CA VAL A 718 -15.91 16.91 3.50
C VAL A 718 -17.17 16.25 2.97
N ILE A 719 -17.50 15.07 3.48
CA ILE A 719 -18.67 14.28 3.08
C ILE A 719 -19.50 13.96 4.32
N ALA A 720 -20.82 14.02 4.21
CA ALA A 720 -21.76 13.60 5.25
C ALA A 720 -22.91 12.79 4.66
N HIS A 721 -23.59 12.01 5.52
CA HIS A 721 -24.86 11.41 5.16
C HIS A 721 -25.93 12.51 4.97
N PRO A 722 -26.87 12.41 4.00
CA PRO A 722 -27.91 13.42 3.80
C PRO A 722 -28.76 13.71 5.04
N ASP A 723 -29.02 12.68 5.87
CA ASP A 723 -29.78 12.81 7.12
C ASP A 723 -28.97 13.52 8.23
N THR A 724 -27.65 13.66 8.06
CA THR A 724 -26.76 14.34 9.01
C THR A 724 -26.61 15.80 8.67
N LEU A 725 -26.35 16.10 7.40
CA LEU A 725 -26.05 17.44 6.93
C LEU A 725 -26.37 17.53 5.44
N ALA A 726 -27.09 18.58 5.05
CA ALA A 726 -27.39 18.82 3.64
C ALA A 726 -26.10 19.17 2.85
N ALA A 727 -26.10 18.94 1.55
CA ALA A 727 -25.00 19.39 0.70
C ALA A 727 -24.93 20.93 0.65
N GLY A 728 -23.75 21.50 0.66
CA GLY A 728 -23.52 22.94 0.59
C GLY A 728 -22.45 23.47 1.55
N GLU A 729 -22.38 24.80 1.69
CA GLU A 729 -21.46 25.46 2.60
C GLU A 729 -21.96 25.39 4.04
N HIS A 730 -21.13 24.86 4.94
CA HIS A 730 -21.42 24.76 6.36
C HIS A 730 -20.26 25.27 7.19
N THR A 731 -20.57 25.89 8.34
CA THR A 731 -19.57 26.29 9.32
C THR A 731 -19.35 25.15 10.30
N ILE A 732 -18.12 24.63 10.34
CA ILE A 732 -17.69 23.57 11.26
C ILE A 732 -16.90 24.23 12.39
N ARG A 733 -17.26 23.90 13.65
CA ARG A 733 -16.58 24.36 14.87
C ARG A 733 -15.73 23.24 15.43
N SER A 734 -14.44 23.52 15.63
CA SER A 734 -13.45 22.60 16.21
C SER A 734 -12.69 23.31 17.32
N SER A 735 -11.73 22.61 17.95
CA SER A 735 -10.80 23.23 18.91
C SER A 735 -9.93 24.33 18.26
N ALA A 736 -9.71 24.26 16.94
CA ALA A 736 -8.97 25.27 16.17
C ALA A 736 -9.79 26.51 15.79
N GLY A 737 -11.11 26.54 16.10
CA GLY A 737 -12.01 27.64 15.79
C GLY A 737 -13.13 27.26 14.83
N GLU A 738 -13.69 28.25 14.15
CA GLU A 738 -14.78 28.10 13.17
C GLU A 738 -14.22 28.23 11.74
N LYS A 739 -14.60 27.31 10.85
CA LYS A 739 -14.21 27.34 9.44
C LYS A 739 -15.34 26.86 8.53
N LYS A 740 -15.45 27.46 7.34
CA LYS A 740 -16.43 27.08 6.33
C LYS A 740 -15.91 26.01 5.40
N PHE A 741 -16.72 25.01 5.14
CA PHE A 741 -16.43 23.92 4.22
C PHE A 741 -17.63 23.65 3.31
N ASN A 742 -17.33 23.24 2.08
CA ASN A 742 -18.33 22.70 1.18
C ASN A 742 -18.50 21.20 1.47
N VAL A 743 -19.70 20.81 1.90
CA VAL A 743 -20.02 19.44 2.29
C VAL A 743 -20.76 18.75 1.15
N GLY A 744 -20.23 17.62 0.69
CA GLY A 744 -20.89 16.72 -0.24
C GLY A 744 -21.73 15.66 0.48
N ASN A 745 -22.83 15.22 -0.14
CA ASN A 745 -23.69 14.19 0.43
C ASN A 745 -23.40 12.81 -0.16
N ARG A 746 -23.33 11.80 0.71
CA ARG A 746 -23.17 10.40 0.34
C ARG A 746 -23.94 9.50 1.30
N THR A 747 -24.73 8.59 0.77
CA THR A 747 -25.50 7.60 1.56
C THR A 747 -24.67 6.43 2.08
N ASN A 748 -23.42 6.32 1.64
CA ASN A 748 -22.49 5.30 2.07
C ASN A 748 -21.62 5.71 3.27
N VAL A 749 -21.91 6.83 3.91
CA VAL A 749 -21.33 7.29 5.18
C VAL A 749 -22.33 7.06 6.29
N ALA A 750 -21.90 6.66 7.48
CA ALA A 750 -22.81 6.49 8.63
C ALA A 750 -23.47 7.81 9.00
N PRO A 751 -24.79 7.83 9.34
CA PRO A 751 -25.42 9.00 9.89
C PRO A 751 -24.69 9.47 11.16
N GLY A 752 -24.55 10.79 11.33
CA GLY A 752 -23.81 11.38 12.46
C GLY A 752 -22.29 11.46 12.30
N VAL A 753 -21.75 11.12 11.11
CA VAL A 753 -20.33 11.19 10.79
C VAL A 753 -20.05 12.29 9.77
N LEU A 754 -18.99 13.07 10.00
CA LEU A 754 -18.30 13.88 9.01
C LEU A 754 -17.07 13.12 8.50
N PHE A 755 -17.05 12.86 7.23
CA PHE A 755 -15.95 12.15 6.59
C PHE A 755 -15.03 13.15 5.87
N VAL A 756 -13.80 13.26 6.32
CA VAL A 756 -12.82 14.20 5.76
C VAL A 756 -11.98 13.46 4.72
N ALA A 757 -12.23 13.76 3.46
CA ALA A 757 -11.57 13.09 2.33
C ALA A 757 -10.16 13.61 2.05
N LYS A 758 -9.80 14.78 2.60
CA LYS A 758 -8.56 15.48 2.27
C LYS A 758 -7.94 16.09 3.52
N ARG A 759 -6.93 15.42 4.06
CA ARG A 759 -6.28 15.84 5.31
C ARG A 759 -5.68 17.25 5.23
N GLY A 760 -4.98 17.59 4.15
CA GLY A 760 -4.32 18.88 4.02
C GLY A 760 -5.26 20.09 3.89
N VAL A 761 -6.48 19.92 3.34
CA VAL A 761 -7.46 21.02 3.15
C VAL A 761 -8.34 21.21 4.38
N ALA A 762 -8.65 20.12 5.06
CA ALA A 762 -9.48 20.12 6.27
C ALA A 762 -8.64 19.88 7.54
N GLY A 763 -7.35 20.25 7.52
CA GLY A 763 -6.37 19.90 8.53
C GLY A 763 -6.80 20.18 9.96
N ASP A 764 -7.49 21.30 10.16
CA ASP A 764 -7.94 21.72 11.49
C ASP A 764 -9.07 20.84 12.05
N ILE A 765 -9.88 20.18 11.20
CA ILE A 765 -10.93 19.25 11.64
C ILE A 765 -10.54 17.79 11.51
N SER A 766 -9.57 17.45 10.69
CA SER A 766 -9.14 16.06 10.49
C SER A 766 -8.48 15.45 11.73
N SER A 767 -7.94 16.27 12.62
CA SER A 767 -7.37 15.87 13.90
C SER A 767 -8.42 15.70 15.01
N GLU A 768 -9.64 16.21 14.83
CA GLU A 768 -10.71 16.10 15.81
C GLU A 768 -11.36 14.71 15.79
N LEU A 769 -11.89 14.28 16.94
CA LEU A 769 -12.73 13.09 17.02
C LEU A 769 -14.20 13.43 16.81
N THR A 770 -14.61 14.62 17.28
CA THR A 770 -15.99 15.11 17.18
C THR A 770 -16.00 16.62 17.00
N VAL A 771 -16.97 17.14 16.24
CA VAL A 771 -17.16 18.56 15.95
C VAL A 771 -18.65 18.96 16.04
N ASP A 772 -18.90 20.25 16.18
CA ASP A 772 -20.23 20.85 16.03
C ASP A 772 -20.33 21.56 14.69
N VAL A 773 -21.50 21.48 14.06
CA VAL A 773 -21.78 22.08 12.75
C VAL A 773 -23.09 22.84 12.79
N ASP A 774 -23.11 24.02 12.18
CA ASP A 774 -24.36 24.80 12.03
C ASP A 774 -25.32 24.10 11.05
N GLY A 775 -26.58 23.96 11.47
CA GLY A 775 -27.64 23.38 10.62
C GLY A 775 -27.68 21.88 10.53
N GLY A 776 -26.83 21.15 11.29
CA GLY A 776 -26.87 19.70 11.35
C GLY A 776 -28.14 19.19 12.07
N ALA A 777 -28.87 18.25 11.45
CA ALA A 777 -29.85 17.45 12.17
C ALA A 777 -29.13 16.47 13.10
N VAL A 778 -29.57 16.40 14.36
CA VAL A 778 -28.98 15.52 15.39
C VAL A 778 -29.73 14.21 15.44
#